data_13e53327c8f19ce8015895775ba80dc2
#
_entry.id   13e53327c8f19ce8015895775ba80dc2
#
_cell.length_a   1.000
_cell.length_b   1.000
_cell.length_c   1.000
_cell.angle_alpha   90.00
_cell.angle_beta   90.00
_cell.angle_gamma   90.00
#
_symmetry.space_group_name_H-M   'P 1'
#
loop_
_entity.id
_entity.type
_entity.pdbx_description
1 polymer ?
#
loop_
_entity_poly.entity_id
_entity_poly.type
_entity_poly.pdbx_seq_one_letter_code
_entity_poly.pdbx_strand_id
1 'polypeptide(L)'
;HIDAGKTTTTERILYYTGVNYKIGETHEGTATMDWMEQEQERGITITSAATTCHWRDTRINIIDTPGHVDFTVEVERSLRVLDGCVTVLCAKGGVEPQSETVWRQADHYNVPRMIYVNKMDIMGADFFHVLEMVHDRLKCNAVPIQLPIGAEADFRGIIDLVEMNARIYYDDLGNDMRTEEIPEDMRDLAEEYHVKMLEAISDFDDEIMMLYLEGEEVPQDMIRAAIRKATCAVKMVPVVCGTSYKNKGVQKLLDAIVEYMPSPLDIPAISGTNPKTDEEETREASDDAPFSALAFKIMTDPFVGRLSFFRVYSGIVEAGKTVLNSSKGQRERIGRILLMHANHREDLSVAYSGDIAAAVGLKNTTTGDTLCDEKHPIILESMEFPEPVIRVAIEPKTKAGQEKMAIALQKLAEEDPTFKTYTDAESGQTIIAGMGELHLEIIVDRLLREFKVEANVGKPQVSYKETITREATVDTRYARQTGGKGQFAHCKITVEPNESGKGYEFINKITGGAIPKEYIPCVDQGIQGAMQSGVLAGYQVVDVKVTLIDGSYHEVDSSEMAFKICGSMAFKEACEKAGPTLLEPIMKVVVTAPDEYMGDVMGDINARRGQIVGSDIRNGAAVIEANVPLASMFGYATDLRSKTQGRATYSMEPSHYVE
;
A
#
# COMPACT_ATOMS: atom_id res chain seq x y z
N HIS A 1 2.99 12.72 1.14
CA HIS A 1 2.16 12.85 2.35
C HIS A 1 0.92 13.70 2.09
N ILE A 2 0.03 13.75 3.05
CA ILE A 2 -1.17 14.61 2.98
C ILE A 2 -0.75 16.08 2.81
N ASP A 3 -1.53 16.85 2.04
CA ASP A 3 -1.29 18.27 1.76
C ASP A 3 0.01 18.61 0.98
N ALA A 4 0.68 17.62 0.40
CA ALA A 4 1.84 17.90 -0.47
C ALA A 4 1.45 18.34 -1.88
N GLY A 5 0.18 18.17 -2.26
CA GLY A 5 -0.32 18.57 -3.58
C GLY A 5 -0.22 17.50 -4.65
N LYS A 6 -0.33 16.22 -4.28
CA LYS A 6 -0.27 15.10 -5.22
C LYS A 6 -1.36 15.16 -6.28
N THR A 7 -2.61 15.25 -5.87
CA THR A 7 -3.75 15.29 -6.79
C THR A 7 -3.77 16.55 -7.63
N THR A 8 -3.39 17.70 -7.06
CA THR A 8 -3.23 18.93 -7.81
C THR A 8 -2.18 18.78 -8.90
N THR A 9 -1.06 18.12 -8.60
CA THR A 9 -0.01 17.84 -9.60
C THR A 9 -0.55 16.94 -10.72
N THR A 10 -1.30 15.90 -10.39
CA THR A 10 -1.93 15.02 -11.40
C THR A 10 -2.90 15.81 -12.27
N GLU A 11 -3.72 16.68 -11.69
CA GLU A 11 -4.66 17.52 -12.46
C GLU A 11 -3.93 18.45 -13.43
N ARG A 12 -2.81 19.03 -13.04
CA ARG A 12 -1.98 19.86 -13.92
C ARG A 12 -1.34 19.06 -15.05
N ILE A 13 -0.88 17.85 -14.75
CA ILE A 13 -0.37 16.93 -15.76
C ILE A 13 -1.45 16.62 -16.80
N LEU A 14 -2.67 16.31 -16.36
CA LEU A 14 -3.79 16.06 -17.26
C LEU A 14 -4.15 17.28 -18.11
N TYR A 15 -4.09 18.47 -17.53
CA TYR A 15 -4.33 19.72 -18.26
C TYR A 15 -3.26 19.95 -19.34
N TYR A 16 -1.98 19.86 -19.02
CA TYR A 16 -0.89 20.13 -19.97
C TYR A 16 -0.74 19.05 -21.03
N THR A 17 -1.19 17.84 -20.78
CA THR A 17 -1.21 16.74 -21.77
C THR A 17 -2.46 16.74 -22.64
N GLY A 18 -3.39 17.69 -22.42
CA GLY A 18 -4.59 17.85 -23.23
C GLY A 18 -5.75 16.91 -22.88
N VAL A 19 -5.64 16.15 -21.81
CA VAL A 19 -6.71 15.24 -21.34
C VAL A 19 -7.88 16.01 -20.73
N ASN A 20 -7.57 17.06 -19.94
CA ASN A 20 -8.57 17.94 -19.35
C ASN A 20 -8.49 19.34 -19.97
N TYR A 21 -9.67 19.95 -20.22
CA TYR A 21 -9.77 21.33 -20.73
C TYR A 21 -9.82 22.37 -19.61
N LYS A 22 -10.18 21.94 -18.40
CA LYS A 22 -10.25 22.80 -17.21
C LYS A 22 -9.32 22.27 -16.14
N ILE A 23 -8.79 23.19 -15.33
CA ILE A 23 -7.98 22.86 -14.18
C ILE A 23 -8.91 22.48 -13.02
N GLY A 24 -8.78 21.22 -12.53
CA GLY A 24 -9.48 20.75 -11.34
C GLY A 24 -8.69 21.05 -10.07
N GLU A 25 -9.40 21.24 -8.96
CA GLU A 25 -8.82 21.51 -7.64
C GLU A 25 -9.36 20.54 -6.57
N THR A 26 -8.48 19.98 -5.77
CA THR A 26 -8.85 19.08 -4.69
C THR A 26 -9.73 19.78 -3.65
N HIS A 27 -9.36 20.99 -3.24
CA HIS A 27 -10.11 21.78 -2.24
C HIS A 27 -11.49 22.19 -2.71
N GLU A 28 -11.68 22.35 -4.01
CA GLU A 28 -12.97 22.69 -4.62
C GLU A 28 -13.81 21.46 -4.97
N GLY A 29 -13.26 20.25 -4.79
CA GLY A 29 -13.93 19.00 -5.14
C GLY A 29 -14.06 18.77 -6.65
N THR A 30 -13.28 19.46 -7.47
CA THR A 30 -13.34 19.40 -8.94
C THR A 30 -12.24 18.56 -9.57
N ALA A 31 -11.39 17.93 -8.76
CA ALA A 31 -10.29 17.09 -9.25
C ALA A 31 -10.82 15.83 -9.95
N THR A 32 -10.37 15.59 -11.17
CA THR A 32 -10.82 14.45 -11.99
C THR A 32 -10.46 13.09 -11.39
N MET A 33 -9.30 13.00 -10.74
CA MET A 33 -8.83 11.77 -10.11
C MET A 33 -9.56 11.45 -8.82
N ASP A 34 -10.24 12.40 -8.20
CA ASP A 34 -11.08 12.23 -7.02
C ASP A 34 -12.52 11.91 -7.47
N TRP A 35 -12.74 10.67 -7.88
CA TRP A 35 -14.01 10.23 -8.47
C TRP A 35 -15.12 9.93 -7.46
N MET A 36 -14.76 9.64 -6.21
CA MET A 36 -15.73 9.38 -5.14
C MET A 36 -16.33 10.68 -4.62
N GLU A 37 -17.64 10.69 -4.38
CA GLU A 37 -18.33 11.84 -3.80
C GLU A 37 -17.71 12.28 -2.48
N GLN A 38 -17.30 11.34 -1.64
CA GLN A 38 -16.63 11.62 -0.37
C GLN A 38 -15.25 12.28 -0.55
N GLU A 39 -14.50 11.90 -1.60
CA GLU A 39 -13.22 12.54 -1.94
C GLU A 39 -13.43 14.00 -2.28
N GLN A 40 -14.45 14.28 -3.10
CA GLN A 40 -14.81 15.65 -3.51
C GLN A 40 -15.25 16.50 -2.33
N GLU A 41 -16.10 15.99 -1.46
CA GLU A 41 -16.62 16.70 -0.28
C GLU A 41 -15.53 16.97 0.76
N ARG A 42 -14.64 16.01 1.00
CA ARG A 42 -13.59 16.10 2.02
C ARG A 42 -12.33 16.82 1.52
N GLY A 43 -12.19 16.96 0.20
CA GLY A 43 -11.00 17.54 -0.44
C GLY A 43 -9.75 16.68 -0.28
N ILE A 44 -9.90 15.37 -0.10
CA ILE A 44 -8.81 14.40 0.06
C ILE A 44 -8.98 13.21 -0.88
N THR A 45 -7.89 12.57 -1.25
CA THR A 45 -7.88 11.34 -2.03
C THR A 45 -8.01 10.13 -1.10
N ILE A 46 -8.99 9.27 -1.34
CA ILE A 46 -9.31 8.10 -0.51
C ILE A 46 -8.79 6.82 -1.15
N THR A 47 -9.03 6.64 -2.45
CA THR A 47 -8.59 5.46 -3.21
C THR A 47 -7.63 5.84 -4.31
N SER A 48 -6.75 4.92 -4.68
CA SER A 48 -5.88 5.11 -5.84
C SER A 48 -6.72 5.20 -7.11
N ALA A 49 -6.47 6.21 -7.92
CA ALA A 49 -7.14 6.41 -9.21
C ALA A 49 -6.12 6.27 -10.33
N ALA A 50 -6.48 5.56 -11.39
CA ALA A 50 -5.60 5.32 -12.53
C ALA A 50 -6.11 6.07 -13.76
N THR A 51 -5.21 6.69 -14.48
CA THR A 51 -5.52 7.36 -15.76
C THR A 51 -4.31 7.31 -16.69
N THR A 52 -4.54 7.63 -17.96
CA THR A 52 -3.50 7.61 -18.98
C THR A 52 -3.41 8.97 -19.68
N CYS A 53 -2.20 9.41 -19.96
CA CYS A 53 -1.94 10.59 -20.74
C CYS A 53 -0.71 10.37 -21.65
N HIS A 54 -0.45 11.33 -22.55
CA HIS A 54 0.68 11.28 -23.47
C HIS A 54 1.51 12.56 -23.38
N TRP A 55 2.83 12.40 -23.36
CA TRP A 55 3.78 13.51 -23.39
C TRP A 55 5.02 13.11 -24.18
N ARG A 56 5.41 13.92 -25.19
CA ARG A 56 6.59 13.64 -26.03
C ARG A 56 6.60 12.22 -26.60
N ASP A 57 5.51 11.80 -27.22
CA ASP A 57 5.32 10.45 -27.81
C ASP A 57 5.44 9.29 -26.80
N THR A 58 5.31 9.59 -25.53
CA THR A 58 5.35 8.59 -24.44
C THR A 58 3.99 8.50 -23.79
N ARG A 59 3.48 7.27 -23.66
CA ARG A 59 2.26 7.01 -22.87
C ARG A 59 2.64 6.88 -21.42
N ILE A 60 1.98 7.65 -20.55
CA ILE A 60 2.19 7.64 -19.12
C ILE A 60 0.92 7.14 -18.44
N ASN A 61 1.04 6.02 -17.72
CA ASN A 61 -0.02 5.52 -16.87
C ASN A 61 0.20 6.09 -15.47
N ILE A 62 -0.75 6.89 -15.00
CA ILE A 62 -0.64 7.58 -13.71
C ILE A 62 -1.54 6.90 -12.70
N ILE A 63 -0.99 6.57 -11.54
CA ILE A 63 -1.75 6.13 -10.38
C ILE A 63 -1.55 7.18 -9.30
N ASP A 64 -2.63 7.91 -8.98
CA ASP A 64 -2.64 8.89 -7.90
C ASP A 64 -3.05 8.20 -6.60
N THR A 65 -2.24 8.33 -5.56
CA THR A 65 -2.41 7.59 -4.31
C THR A 65 -2.92 8.48 -3.18
N PRO A 66 -3.68 7.92 -2.21
CA PRO A 66 -4.12 8.69 -1.05
C PRO A 66 -2.96 9.04 -0.13
N GLY A 67 -3.10 10.17 0.58
CA GLY A 67 -2.11 10.67 1.54
C GLY A 67 -2.43 10.42 2.99
N HIS A 68 -3.67 10.01 3.32
CA HIS A 68 -4.10 9.80 4.70
C HIS A 68 -3.59 8.47 5.27
N VAL A 69 -3.28 8.45 6.58
CA VAL A 69 -2.72 7.29 7.27
C VAL A 69 -3.58 6.02 7.17
N ASP A 70 -4.90 6.15 7.19
CA ASP A 70 -5.82 5.01 7.08
C ASP A 70 -5.76 4.32 5.72
N PHE A 71 -5.17 4.97 4.71
CA PHE A 71 -5.11 4.50 3.32
C PHE A 71 -3.69 4.16 2.84
N THR A 72 -2.74 3.98 3.74
CA THR A 72 -1.36 3.61 3.38
C THR A 72 -1.29 2.27 2.61
N VAL A 73 -2.25 1.40 2.83
CA VAL A 73 -2.39 0.14 2.09
C VAL A 73 -2.67 0.37 0.59
N GLU A 74 -3.42 1.42 0.24
CA GLU A 74 -3.62 1.79 -1.17
C GLU A 74 -2.30 2.17 -1.83
N VAL A 75 -1.44 2.86 -1.10
CA VAL A 75 -0.08 3.20 -1.56
C VAL A 75 0.73 1.93 -1.79
N GLU A 76 0.69 1.00 -0.84
CA GLU A 76 1.42 -0.27 -0.95
C GLU A 76 0.96 -1.12 -2.13
N ARG A 77 -0.35 -1.23 -2.36
CA ARG A 77 -0.91 -1.89 -3.55
C ARG A 77 -0.40 -1.27 -4.84
N SER A 78 -0.40 0.06 -4.89
CA SER A 78 0.08 0.79 -6.05
C SER A 78 1.56 0.56 -6.31
N LEU A 79 2.40 0.61 -5.28
CA LEU A 79 3.84 0.40 -5.39
C LEU A 79 4.20 -0.95 -6.01
N ARG A 80 3.39 -1.97 -5.79
CA ARG A 80 3.63 -3.32 -6.34
C ARG A 80 3.61 -3.35 -7.86
N VAL A 81 2.82 -2.49 -8.49
CA VAL A 81 2.61 -2.48 -9.95
C VAL A 81 3.27 -1.31 -10.66
N LEU A 82 3.94 -0.41 -9.94
CA LEU A 82 4.60 0.76 -10.52
C LEU A 82 5.96 0.43 -11.13
N ASP A 83 6.27 1.07 -12.25
CA ASP A 83 7.61 1.08 -12.81
C ASP A 83 8.48 2.11 -12.12
N GLY A 84 7.91 3.24 -11.75
CA GLY A 84 8.57 4.32 -11.05
C GLY A 84 7.59 5.13 -10.21
N CYS A 85 8.13 5.96 -9.35
CA CYS A 85 7.34 6.77 -8.42
C CYS A 85 7.84 8.21 -8.39
N VAL A 86 6.92 9.17 -8.47
CA VAL A 86 7.21 10.58 -8.19
C VAL A 86 6.74 10.87 -6.77
N THR A 87 7.68 11.13 -5.89
CA THR A 87 7.39 11.49 -4.51
C THR A 87 7.22 13.00 -4.42
N VAL A 88 6.03 13.44 -4.06
CA VAL A 88 5.72 14.87 -3.94
C VAL A 88 5.93 15.31 -2.50
N LEU A 89 6.84 16.25 -2.30
CA LEU A 89 7.12 16.84 -1.00
C LEU A 89 6.74 18.32 -1.00
N CYS A 90 6.26 18.82 0.13
CA CYS A 90 5.99 20.24 0.30
C CYS A 90 7.28 21.01 0.58
N ALA A 91 7.51 22.12 -0.12
CA ALA A 91 8.70 22.96 0.06
C ALA A 91 8.84 23.55 1.47
N LYS A 92 7.74 23.65 2.22
CA LYS A 92 7.73 24.12 3.60
C LYS A 92 7.91 22.99 4.61
N GLY A 93 7.09 21.95 4.51
CA GLY A 93 7.08 20.82 5.44
C GLY A 93 8.20 19.81 5.21
N GLY A 94 8.62 19.64 3.97
CA GLY A 94 9.66 18.70 3.59
C GLY A 94 9.29 17.26 3.87
N VAL A 95 10.20 16.52 4.47
CA VAL A 95 9.99 15.12 4.83
C VAL A 95 9.23 15.04 6.15
N GLU A 96 8.04 14.45 6.10
CA GLU A 96 7.20 14.21 7.27
C GLU A 96 7.20 12.71 7.62
N PRO A 97 6.73 12.32 8.82
CA PRO A 97 6.73 10.90 9.21
C PRO A 97 6.05 9.97 8.22
N GLN A 98 4.96 10.42 7.62
CA GLN A 98 4.25 9.66 6.59
C GLN A 98 5.09 9.51 5.32
N SER A 99 5.86 10.53 4.95
CA SER A 99 6.79 10.46 3.82
C SER A 99 7.84 9.37 4.04
N GLU A 100 8.35 9.25 5.27
CA GLU A 100 9.31 8.21 5.64
C GLU A 100 8.69 6.81 5.51
N THR A 101 7.44 6.64 5.94
CA THR A 101 6.72 5.36 5.85
C THR A 101 6.54 4.93 4.40
N VAL A 102 6.05 5.82 3.56
CA VAL A 102 5.84 5.55 2.12
C VAL A 102 7.18 5.29 1.42
N TRP A 103 8.22 6.02 1.79
CA TRP A 103 9.55 5.83 1.23
C TRP A 103 10.12 4.45 1.55
N ARG A 104 9.94 3.98 2.79
CA ARG A 104 10.35 2.62 3.20
C ARG A 104 9.58 1.54 2.45
N GLN A 105 8.28 1.75 2.22
CA GLN A 105 7.48 0.84 1.40
C GLN A 105 8.03 0.76 -0.03
N ALA A 106 8.39 1.89 -0.61
CA ALA A 106 9.00 1.93 -1.95
C ALA A 106 10.38 1.25 -1.98
N ASP A 107 11.17 1.34 -0.91
CA ASP A 107 12.43 0.60 -0.78
C ASP A 107 12.19 -0.92 -0.77
N HIS A 108 11.16 -1.36 -0.08
CA HIS A 108 10.80 -2.78 -0.02
C HIS A 108 10.53 -3.37 -1.42
N TYR A 109 9.85 -2.63 -2.28
CA TYR A 109 9.56 -3.05 -3.65
C TYR A 109 10.63 -2.64 -4.66
N ASN A 110 11.70 -2.01 -4.21
CA ASN A 110 12.82 -1.54 -5.04
C ASN A 110 12.37 -0.68 -6.23
N VAL A 111 11.45 0.24 -5.98
CA VAL A 111 10.87 1.12 -7.01
C VAL A 111 11.78 2.32 -7.28
N PRO A 112 12.19 2.56 -8.54
CA PRO A 112 12.88 3.80 -8.91
C PRO A 112 12.04 5.03 -8.60
N ARG A 113 12.67 6.08 -8.07
CA ARG A 113 11.97 7.26 -7.56
C ARG A 113 12.60 8.55 -8.03
N MET A 114 11.76 9.56 -8.11
CA MET A 114 12.07 10.96 -8.33
C MET A 114 11.37 11.77 -7.24
N ILE A 115 11.97 12.87 -6.80
CA ILE A 115 11.36 13.78 -5.85
C ILE A 115 10.94 15.06 -6.57
N TYR A 116 9.70 15.46 -6.36
CA TYR A 116 9.16 16.75 -6.81
C TYR A 116 8.87 17.61 -5.58
N VAL A 117 9.66 18.68 -5.40
CA VAL A 117 9.47 19.64 -4.32
C VAL A 117 8.43 20.67 -4.80
N ASN A 118 7.21 20.49 -4.32
CA ASN A 118 6.04 21.26 -4.71
C ASN A 118 5.79 22.42 -3.75
N LYS A 119 4.92 23.33 -4.14
CA LYS A 119 4.51 24.49 -3.35
C LYS A 119 5.66 25.45 -3.05
N MET A 120 6.52 25.68 -4.03
CA MET A 120 7.61 26.66 -3.91
C MET A 120 7.13 28.10 -3.75
N ASP A 121 5.85 28.37 -4.01
CA ASP A 121 5.22 29.69 -3.92
C ASP A 121 4.70 30.05 -2.51
N ILE A 122 4.58 29.11 -1.61
CA ILE A 122 4.02 29.36 -0.28
C ILE A 122 5.04 29.99 0.67
N MET A 123 4.54 30.71 1.68
CA MET A 123 5.39 31.30 2.71
C MET A 123 6.12 30.20 3.50
N GLY A 124 7.42 30.34 3.66
CA GLY A 124 8.27 29.36 4.32
C GLY A 124 8.86 28.29 3.39
N ALA A 125 8.61 28.38 2.08
CA ALA A 125 9.18 27.47 1.10
C ALA A 125 10.70 27.61 1.04
N ASP A 126 11.42 26.48 1.20
CA ASP A 126 12.88 26.43 1.16
C ASP A 126 13.33 25.09 0.55
N PHE A 127 13.69 25.12 -0.73
CA PHE A 127 14.13 23.95 -1.49
C PHE A 127 15.37 23.28 -0.87
N PHE A 128 16.37 24.07 -0.50
CA PHE A 128 17.63 23.53 0.02
C PHE A 128 17.48 22.90 1.39
N HIS A 129 16.59 23.44 2.21
CA HIS A 129 16.25 22.83 3.49
C HIS A 129 15.55 21.47 3.31
N VAL A 130 14.61 21.38 2.37
CA VAL A 130 13.96 20.10 2.04
C VAL A 130 14.98 19.09 1.54
N LEU A 131 15.94 19.51 0.72
CA LEU A 131 17.02 18.64 0.24
C LEU A 131 17.87 18.08 1.39
N GLU A 132 18.19 18.90 2.40
CA GLU A 132 18.89 18.46 3.61
C GLU A 132 18.06 17.42 4.38
N MET A 133 16.76 17.70 4.57
CA MET A 133 15.85 16.75 5.23
C MET A 133 15.81 15.41 4.50
N VAL A 134 15.79 15.41 3.19
CA VAL A 134 15.79 14.19 2.37
C VAL A 134 17.07 13.38 2.62
N HIS A 135 18.22 14.01 2.62
CA HIS A 135 19.48 13.35 2.90
C HIS A 135 19.52 12.75 4.32
N ASP A 136 19.06 13.49 5.30
CA ASP A 136 19.10 13.07 6.71
C ASP A 136 18.10 11.98 7.04
N ARG A 137 16.87 12.09 6.54
CA ARG A 137 15.75 11.23 6.95
C ARG A 137 15.49 10.07 6.02
N LEU A 138 15.60 10.31 4.71
CA LEU A 138 15.38 9.26 3.72
C LEU A 138 16.68 8.53 3.37
N LYS A 139 17.82 9.11 3.69
CA LYS A 139 19.17 8.53 3.49
C LYS A 139 19.38 7.99 2.08
N CYS A 140 18.92 8.75 1.09
CA CYS A 140 19.05 8.41 -0.31
C CYS A 140 20.01 9.36 -1.02
N ASN A 141 20.50 8.94 -2.17
CA ASN A 141 21.35 9.78 -3.03
C ASN A 141 20.47 10.73 -3.86
N ALA A 142 19.90 11.73 -3.21
CA ALA A 142 19.07 12.74 -3.85
C ALA A 142 19.94 13.81 -4.51
N VAL A 143 19.78 13.97 -5.81
CA VAL A 143 20.59 14.87 -6.62
C VAL A 143 19.68 15.85 -7.37
N PRO A 144 19.76 17.15 -7.09
CA PRO A 144 19.00 18.13 -7.87
C PRO A 144 19.40 18.12 -9.35
N ILE A 145 18.40 18.06 -10.20
CA ILE A 145 18.56 18.27 -11.64
C ILE A 145 17.92 19.59 -12.07
N GLN A 146 17.27 20.26 -11.14
CA GLN A 146 16.69 21.58 -11.28
C GLN A 146 16.93 22.37 -10.01
N LEU A 147 16.99 23.70 -10.14
CA LEU A 147 16.99 24.61 -9.01
C LEU A 147 15.82 25.60 -9.14
N PRO A 148 15.20 26.04 -8.04
CA PRO A 148 14.16 27.06 -8.13
C PRO A 148 14.76 28.44 -8.38
N ILE A 149 14.04 29.27 -9.15
CA ILE A 149 14.35 30.68 -9.33
C ILE A 149 13.43 31.47 -8.40
N GLY A 150 13.97 31.93 -7.28
CA GLY A 150 13.20 32.55 -6.22
C GLY A 150 12.49 31.56 -5.33
N ALA A 151 11.79 32.05 -4.33
CA ALA A 151 10.97 31.26 -3.40
C ALA A 151 9.80 32.12 -2.93
N GLU A 152 8.77 31.49 -2.38
CA GLU A 152 7.56 32.16 -1.93
C GLU A 152 6.91 32.97 -3.06
N ALA A 153 6.54 34.22 -2.81
CA ALA A 153 5.91 35.08 -3.83
C ALA A 153 6.83 35.39 -5.02
N ASP A 154 8.15 35.27 -4.83
CA ASP A 154 9.16 35.57 -5.86
C ASP A 154 9.50 34.33 -6.73
N PHE A 155 8.91 33.19 -6.48
CA PHE A 155 9.11 32.00 -7.30
C PHE A 155 8.56 32.23 -8.71
N ARG A 156 9.44 32.23 -9.72
CA ARG A 156 9.05 32.56 -11.10
C ARG A 156 9.44 31.51 -12.13
N GLY A 157 10.22 30.51 -11.75
CA GLY A 157 10.63 29.49 -12.69
C GLY A 157 11.68 28.55 -12.11
N ILE A 158 12.33 27.81 -13.00
CA ILE A 158 13.36 26.83 -12.63
C ILE A 158 14.60 26.98 -13.49
N ILE A 159 15.74 26.53 -12.94
CA ILE A 159 16.98 26.34 -13.69
C ILE A 159 17.06 24.87 -14.04
N ASP A 160 17.25 24.56 -15.34
CA ASP A 160 17.56 23.21 -15.80
C ASP A 160 19.06 22.99 -15.71
N LEU A 161 19.50 22.14 -14.78
CA LEU A 161 20.94 21.90 -14.56
C LEU A 161 21.59 21.02 -15.63
N VAL A 162 20.82 20.28 -16.41
CA VAL A 162 21.33 19.48 -17.53
C VAL A 162 21.62 20.39 -18.73
N GLU A 163 20.66 21.23 -19.10
CA GLU A 163 20.77 22.16 -20.23
C GLU A 163 21.48 23.47 -19.87
N MET A 164 21.61 23.77 -18.59
CA MET A 164 22.19 25.01 -18.08
C MET A 164 21.52 26.25 -18.63
N ASN A 165 20.21 26.29 -18.55
CA ASN A 165 19.37 27.42 -18.88
C ASN A 165 18.22 27.58 -17.89
N ALA A 166 17.41 28.60 -18.05
CA ALA A 166 16.26 28.88 -17.18
C ALA A 166 14.95 28.74 -17.96
N ARG A 167 13.93 28.27 -17.25
CA ARG A 167 12.54 28.24 -17.71
C ARG A 167 11.77 29.21 -16.81
N ILE A 168 11.34 30.34 -17.38
CA ILE A 168 10.65 31.40 -16.65
C ILE A 168 9.22 31.53 -17.15
N TYR A 169 8.29 31.66 -16.21
CA TYR A 169 6.85 31.73 -16.49
C TYR A 169 6.38 33.19 -16.43
N TYR A 170 5.62 33.61 -17.45
CA TYR A 170 5.13 34.97 -17.63
C TYR A 170 3.61 35.08 -17.58
N ASP A 171 2.90 33.99 -17.37
CA ASP A 171 1.44 33.95 -17.23
C ASP A 171 1.01 33.07 -16.05
N ASP A 172 -0.26 33.18 -15.65
CA ASP A 172 -0.80 32.45 -14.51
C ASP A 172 -1.20 31.01 -14.84
N LEU A 173 -1.41 30.69 -16.12
CA LEU A 173 -1.78 29.35 -16.58
C LEU A 173 -0.59 28.47 -16.97
N GLY A 174 0.62 29.01 -16.92
CA GLY A 174 1.83 28.27 -17.25
C GLY A 174 2.02 27.98 -18.74
N ASN A 175 1.29 28.67 -19.62
CA ASN A 175 1.39 28.49 -21.06
C ASN A 175 2.50 29.34 -21.71
N ASP A 176 2.86 30.47 -21.09
CA ASP A 176 3.95 31.32 -21.53
C ASP A 176 5.22 31.05 -20.72
N MET A 177 5.81 29.87 -20.98
CA MET A 177 7.09 29.48 -20.39
C MET A 177 8.19 29.73 -21.42
N ARG A 178 9.16 30.57 -21.06
CA ARG A 178 10.26 30.95 -21.96
C ARG A 178 11.59 30.37 -21.49
N THR A 179 12.38 29.94 -22.45
CA THR A 179 13.75 29.52 -22.21
C THR A 179 14.66 30.74 -22.25
N GLU A 180 15.36 31.00 -21.17
CA GLU A 180 16.24 32.16 -21.01
C GLU A 180 17.59 31.74 -20.43
N GLU A 181 18.54 32.67 -20.43
CA GLU A 181 19.80 32.44 -19.73
C GLU A 181 19.59 32.40 -18.21
N ILE A 182 20.45 31.68 -17.51
CA ILE A 182 20.42 31.63 -16.05
C ILE A 182 20.60 33.05 -15.49
N PRO A 183 19.74 33.50 -14.54
CA PRO A 183 19.95 34.80 -13.90
C PRO A 183 21.34 34.93 -13.33
N GLU A 184 21.95 36.13 -13.49
CA GLU A 184 23.35 36.38 -13.12
C GLU A 184 23.64 36.06 -11.64
N ASP A 185 22.71 36.41 -10.74
CA ASP A 185 22.81 36.17 -9.31
C ASP A 185 22.74 34.68 -8.92
N MET A 186 22.33 33.79 -9.85
CA MET A 186 22.21 32.36 -9.61
C MET A 186 23.24 31.53 -10.40
N ARG A 187 24.06 32.17 -11.22
CA ARG A 187 24.99 31.47 -12.09
C ARG A 187 26.00 30.61 -11.32
N ASP A 188 26.58 31.14 -10.27
CA ASP A 188 27.56 30.41 -9.44
C ASP A 188 26.93 29.21 -8.74
N LEU A 189 25.71 29.38 -8.22
CA LEU A 189 24.95 28.31 -7.59
C LEU A 189 24.59 27.20 -8.59
N ALA A 190 24.16 27.60 -9.79
CA ALA A 190 23.83 26.66 -10.87
C ALA A 190 25.06 25.84 -11.30
N GLU A 191 26.22 26.46 -11.43
CA GLU A 191 27.46 25.78 -11.75
C GLU A 191 27.87 24.81 -10.64
N GLU A 192 27.75 25.21 -9.37
CA GLU A 192 28.02 24.34 -8.22
C GLU A 192 27.17 23.06 -8.26
N TYR A 193 25.85 23.20 -8.45
CA TYR A 193 24.96 22.05 -8.49
C TYR A 193 25.06 21.24 -9.78
N HIS A 194 25.43 21.86 -10.88
CA HIS A 194 25.75 21.14 -12.12
C HIS A 194 26.97 20.23 -11.91
N VAL A 195 28.02 20.72 -11.26
CA VAL A 195 29.21 19.92 -10.91
C VAL A 195 28.84 18.78 -9.95
N LYS A 196 28.03 19.05 -8.94
CA LYS A 196 27.54 18.00 -8.02
C LYS A 196 26.77 16.92 -8.75
N MET A 197 25.96 17.29 -9.73
CA MET A 197 25.23 16.34 -10.57
C MET A 197 26.20 15.51 -11.42
N LEU A 198 27.19 16.13 -12.05
CA LEU A 198 28.19 15.41 -12.84
C LEU A 198 29.00 14.42 -11.98
N GLU A 199 29.39 14.81 -10.78
CA GLU A 199 30.06 13.92 -9.83
C GLU A 199 29.19 12.72 -9.46
N ALA A 200 27.90 12.94 -9.21
CA ALA A 200 26.96 11.88 -8.85
C ALA A 200 26.76 10.86 -9.97
N ILE A 201 26.76 11.29 -11.23
CA ILE A 201 26.55 10.39 -12.37
C ILE A 201 27.84 9.80 -12.94
N SER A 202 29.01 10.33 -12.57
CA SER A 202 30.30 9.85 -13.08
C SER A 202 30.58 8.38 -12.71
N ASP A 203 30.02 7.89 -11.61
CA ASP A 203 30.13 6.49 -11.20
C ASP A 203 29.37 5.53 -12.13
N PHE A 204 28.48 6.05 -12.97
CA PHE A 204 27.63 5.27 -13.86
C PHE A 204 28.05 5.34 -15.33
N ASP A 205 29.03 6.18 -15.67
CA ASP A 205 29.56 6.33 -17.03
C ASP A 205 31.03 6.77 -16.97
N ASP A 206 31.94 5.88 -17.33
CA ASP A 206 33.36 6.13 -17.30
C ASP A 206 33.80 7.26 -18.24
N GLU A 207 33.10 7.44 -19.35
CA GLU A 207 33.39 8.50 -20.31
C GLU A 207 33.05 9.89 -19.73
N ILE A 208 31.96 9.99 -18.97
CA ILE A 208 31.60 11.20 -18.22
C ILE A 208 32.67 11.52 -17.18
N MET A 209 33.13 10.51 -16.44
CA MET A 209 34.18 10.68 -15.45
C MET A 209 35.48 11.23 -16.10
N MET A 210 35.88 10.68 -17.25
CA MET A 210 37.04 11.15 -17.97
C MET A 210 36.90 12.59 -18.45
N LEU A 211 35.78 12.93 -19.06
CA LEU A 211 35.54 14.30 -19.54
C LEU A 211 35.50 15.30 -18.39
N TYR A 212 34.89 14.94 -17.29
CA TYR A 212 34.83 15.77 -16.10
C TYR A 212 36.24 16.02 -15.51
N LEU A 213 37.05 14.97 -15.37
CA LEU A 213 38.40 15.09 -14.83
C LEU A 213 39.34 15.89 -15.74
N GLU A 214 39.14 15.85 -17.06
CA GLU A 214 39.90 16.62 -18.05
C GLU A 214 39.42 18.08 -18.17
N GLY A 215 38.32 18.44 -17.46
CA GLY A 215 37.75 19.78 -17.52
C GLY A 215 36.99 20.07 -18.82
N GLU A 216 36.66 19.05 -19.61
CA GLU A 216 35.91 19.19 -20.84
C GLU A 216 34.39 19.21 -20.57
N GLU A 217 33.64 19.81 -21.47
CA GLU A 217 32.18 19.85 -21.41
C GLU A 217 31.60 18.47 -21.70
N VAL A 218 30.67 18.01 -20.84
CA VAL A 218 30.00 16.73 -21.02
C VAL A 218 28.75 16.93 -21.89
N PRO A 219 28.56 16.16 -22.98
CA PRO A 219 27.36 16.27 -23.81
C PRO A 219 26.09 16.00 -23.00
N GLN A 220 25.04 16.78 -23.27
CA GLN A 220 23.77 16.67 -22.57
C GLN A 220 23.13 15.29 -22.69
N ASP A 221 23.21 14.66 -23.86
CA ASP A 221 22.66 13.32 -24.09
C ASP A 221 23.32 12.26 -23.19
N MET A 222 24.62 12.39 -22.95
CA MET A 222 25.36 11.51 -22.04
C MET A 222 24.92 11.74 -20.59
N ILE A 223 24.69 12.98 -20.20
CA ILE A 223 24.18 13.33 -18.86
C ILE A 223 22.81 12.70 -18.64
N ARG A 224 21.88 12.86 -19.58
CA ARG A 224 20.53 12.29 -19.51
C ARG A 224 20.56 10.78 -19.43
N ALA A 225 21.36 10.14 -20.25
CA ALA A 225 21.50 8.68 -20.24
C ALA A 225 22.05 8.16 -18.92
N ALA A 226 23.03 8.84 -18.34
CA ALA A 226 23.62 8.46 -17.05
C ALA A 226 22.65 8.67 -15.89
N ILE A 227 21.89 9.77 -15.87
CA ILE A 227 20.86 10.03 -14.86
C ILE A 227 19.79 8.93 -14.95
N ARG A 228 19.32 8.59 -16.14
CA ARG A 228 18.34 7.52 -16.35
C ARG A 228 18.85 6.18 -15.83
N LYS A 229 20.06 5.81 -16.19
CA LYS A 229 20.70 4.57 -15.75
C LYS A 229 20.80 4.47 -14.23
N ALA A 230 21.25 5.54 -13.58
CA ALA A 230 21.37 5.59 -12.13
C ALA A 230 20.01 5.55 -11.43
N THR A 231 19.01 6.25 -11.97
CA THR A 231 17.64 6.28 -11.44
C THR A 231 16.98 4.92 -11.56
N CYS A 232 17.05 4.29 -12.72
CA CYS A 232 16.46 2.97 -12.96
C CYS A 232 17.14 1.87 -12.12
N ALA A 233 18.41 2.04 -11.78
CA ALA A 233 19.16 1.13 -10.90
C ALA A 233 18.88 1.37 -9.40
N VAL A 234 18.05 2.37 -9.07
CA VAL A 234 17.74 2.78 -7.69
C VAL A 234 18.98 3.24 -6.92
N LYS A 235 19.94 3.83 -7.63
CA LYS A 235 21.20 4.36 -7.06
C LYS A 235 21.22 5.87 -6.95
N MET A 236 20.26 6.55 -7.55
CA MET A 236 20.12 7.99 -7.55
C MET A 236 18.64 8.36 -7.54
N VAL A 237 18.32 9.47 -6.89
CA VAL A 237 16.99 10.05 -6.88
C VAL A 237 17.06 11.46 -7.44
N PRO A 238 16.63 11.71 -8.68
CA PRO A 238 16.57 13.06 -9.22
C PRO A 238 15.58 13.93 -8.44
N VAL A 239 15.94 15.19 -8.20
CA VAL A 239 15.09 16.14 -7.49
C VAL A 239 14.73 17.28 -8.43
N VAL A 240 13.45 17.52 -8.59
CA VAL A 240 12.89 18.63 -9.37
C VAL A 240 12.01 19.48 -8.47
N CYS A 241 11.62 20.67 -8.93
CA CYS A 241 10.82 21.58 -8.13
C CYS A 241 9.79 22.34 -8.95
N GLY A 242 8.84 22.93 -8.27
CA GLY A 242 7.81 23.74 -8.90
C GLY A 242 6.67 24.09 -7.94
N THR A 243 5.60 24.61 -8.52
CA THR A 243 4.32 24.79 -7.84
C THR A 243 3.19 24.43 -8.78
N SER A 244 2.56 23.28 -8.53
CA SER A 244 1.46 22.79 -9.36
C SER A 244 0.25 23.72 -9.28
N TYR A 245 -0.07 24.22 -8.10
CA TYR A 245 -1.20 25.13 -7.89
C TYR A 245 -1.05 26.43 -8.70
N LYS A 246 0.16 26.98 -8.79
CA LYS A 246 0.46 28.21 -9.55
C LYS A 246 0.92 27.92 -10.98
N ASN A 247 0.85 26.67 -11.42
CA ASN A 247 1.14 26.27 -12.80
C ASN A 247 2.59 26.54 -13.25
N LYS A 248 3.56 26.34 -12.37
CA LYS A 248 4.98 26.54 -12.68
C LYS A 248 5.79 25.27 -12.42
N GLY A 249 6.50 24.81 -13.42
CA GLY A 249 7.40 23.66 -13.32
C GLY A 249 6.81 22.31 -13.75
N VAL A 250 5.55 22.22 -14.09
CA VAL A 250 4.88 20.96 -14.42
C VAL A 250 5.37 20.38 -15.75
N GLN A 251 5.58 21.21 -16.76
CA GLN A 251 6.10 20.75 -18.06
C GLN A 251 7.49 20.12 -17.91
N LYS A 252 8.35 20.72 -17.09
CA LYS A 252 9.68 20.17 -16.84
C LYS A 252 9.65 18.93 -15.96
N LEU A 253 8.65 18.78 -15.09
CA LEU A 253 8.39 17.53 -14.38
C LEU A 253 8.02 16.42 -15.37
N LEU A 254 7.14 16.71 -16.33
CA LEU A 254 6.76 15.76 -17.38
C LEU A 254 7.97 15.35 -18.23
N ASP A 255 8.79 16.31 -18.62
CA ASP A 255 10.03 16.03 -19.34
C ASP A 255 10.95 15.11 -18.55
N ALA A 256 11.11 15.37 -17.26
CA ALA A 256 11.95 14.54 -16.38
C ALA A 256 11.39 13.11 -16.23
N ILE A 257 10.09 12.96 -16.15
CA ILE A 257 9.44 11.64 -16.10
C ILE A 257 9.77 10.84 -17.38
N VAL A 258 9.62 11.46 -18.54
CA VAL A 258 9.90 10.81 -19.83
C VAL A 258 11.39 10.47 -19.96
N GLU A 259 12.27 11.36 -19.53
CA GLU A 259 13.71 11.21 -19.71
C GLU A 259 14.36 10.25 -18.70
N TYR A 260 13.88 10.20 -17.45
CA TYR A 260 14.60 9.53 -16.35
C TYR A 260 13.86 8.39 -15.68
N MET A 261 12.54 8.35 -15.74
CA MET A 261 11.79 7.29 -15.09
C MET A 261 11.75 6.02 -15.97
N PRO A 262 11.78 4.83 -15.37
CA PRO A 262 11.85 3.60 -16.14
C PRO A 262 10.57 3.32 -16.93
N SER A 263 10.77 2.70 -18.10
CA SER A 263 9.69 2.01 -18.83
C SER A 263 9.63 0.55 -18.36
N PRO A 264 8.59 -0.22 -18.72
CA PRO A 264 8.57 -1.66 -18.43
C PRO A 264 9.80 -2.44 -18.92
N LEU A 265 10.49 -1.93 -19.94
CA LEU A 265 11.71 -2.56 -20.47
C LEU A 265 12.96 -2.30 -19.61
N ASP A 266 12.94 -1.27 -18.78
CA ASP A 266 14.07 -0.87 -17.93
C ASP A 266 14.09 -1.58 -16.57
N ILE A 267 12.98 -2.23 -16.20
CA ILE A 267 12.88 -2.96 -14.94
C ILE A 267 13.20 -4.44 -15.14
N PRO A 268 13.65 -5.15 -14.07
CA PRO A 268 13.90 -6.59 -14.18
C PRO A 268 12.65 -7.37 -14.58
N ALA A 269 12.86 -8.52 -15.24
CA ALA A 269 11.78 -9.44 -15.56
C ALA A 269 11.03 -9.86 -14.29
N ILE A 270 9.71 -9.95 -14.37
CA ILE A 270 8.90 -10.33 -13.22
C ILE A 270 9.13 -11.79 -12.85
N SER A 271 9.28 -12.06 -11.57
CA SER A 271 9.43 -13.42 -11.04
C SER A 271 8.12 -13.96 -10.51
N GLY A 272 7.95 -15.26 -10.62
CA GLY A 272 6.81 -15.97 -10.08
C GLY A 272 7.10 -17.45 -9.90
N THR A 273 6.13 -18.16 -9.37
CA THR A 273 6.24 -19.60 -9.10
C THR A 273 5.29 -20.37 -10.00
N ASN A 274 5.79 -21.43 -10.64
CA ASN A 274 4.94 -22.32 -11.40
C ASN A 274 4.06 -23.13 -10.43
N PRO A 275 2.73 -23.03 -10.49
CA PRO A 275 1.84 -23.70 -9.54
C PRO A 275 1.85 -25.24 -9.64
N LYS A 276 2.37 -25.80 -10.72
CA LYS A 276 2.44 -27.25 -10.93
C LYS A 276 3.76 -27.86 -10.44
N THR A 277 4.87 -27.13 -10.60
CA THR A 277 6.22 -27.64 -10.31
C THR A 277 6.86 -27.00 -9.09
N ASP A 278 6.29 -25.92 -8.55
CA ASP A 278 6.84 -25.07 -7.48
C ASP A 278 8.21 -24.44 -7.82
N GLU A 279 8.61 -24.48 -9.08
CA GLU A 279 9.86 -23.86 -9.54
C GLU A 279 9.66 -22.37 -9.80
N GLU A 280 10.70 -21.60 -9.51
CA GLU A 280 10.73 -20.18 -9.81
C GLU A 280 10.91 -19.96 -11.32
N GLU A 281 10.06 -19.12 -11.89
CA GLU A 281 10.11 -18.75 -13.30
C GLU A 281 10.08 -17.24 -13.43
N THR A 282 10.62 -16.73 -14.54
CA THR A 282 10.57 -15.31 -14.87
C THR A 282 9.80 -15.10 -16.17
N ARG A 283 9.24 -13.88 -16.32
CA ARG A 283 8.58 -13.44 -17.55
C ARG A 283 9.14 -12.09 -17.96
N GLU A 284 9.61 -12.01 -19.18
CA GLU A 284 10.14 -10.76 -19.74
C GLU A 284 9.03 -9.83 -20.19
N ALA A 285 9.30 -8.53 -20.13
CA ALA A 285 8.37 -7.48 -20.59
C ALA A 285 8.36 -7.42 -22.12
N SER A 286 7.81 -8.45 -22.75
CA SER A 286 7.73 -8.60 -24.20
C SER A 286 6.33 -9.07 -24.60
N ASP A 287 5.80 -8.52 -25.69
CA ASP A 287 4.51 -8.94 -26.25
C ASP A 287 4.54 -10.39 -26.74
N ASP A 288 5.72 -10.91 -27.07
CA ASP A 288 5.90 -12.27 -27.57
C ASP A 288 6.03 -13.31 -26.44
N ALA A 289 6.19 -12.89 -25.20
CA ALA A 289 6.28 -13.77 -24.04
C ALA A 289 4.88 -14.30 -23.67
N PRO A 290 4.80 -15.42 -22.92
CA PRO A 290 3.52 -15.89 -22.40
C PRO A 290 2.85 -14.84 -21.52
N PHE A 291 1.54 -14.67 -21.67
CA PHE A 291 0.77 -13.67 -20.93
C PHE A 291 0.86 -13.88 -19.42
N SER A 292 1.13 -12.80 -18.69
CA SER A 292 0.99 -12.75 -17.25
C SER A 292 0.63 -11.33 -16.82
N ALA A 293 -0.28 -11.23 -15.87
CA ALA A 293 -0.77 -9.97 -15.33
C ALA A 293 -1.14 -10.12 -13.87
N LEU A 294 -1.10 -9.02 -13.14
CA LEU A 294 -1.49 -8.96 -11.73
C LEU A 294 -2.71 -8.07 -11.58
N ALA A 295 -3.79 -8.61 -10.99
CA ALA A 295 -4.94 -7.83 -10.59
C ALA A 295 -4.61 -7.12 -9.28
N PHE A 296 -4.56 -5.79 -9.31
CA PHE A 296 -4.13 -5.02 -8.15
C PHE A 296 -5.24 -4.17 -7.51
N LYS A 297 -6.40 -4.08 -8.15
CA LYS A 297 -7.53 -3.33 -7.62
C LYS A 297 -8.84 -3.83 -8.24
N ILE A 298 -9.84 -3.98 -7.38
CA ILE A 298 -11.21 -4.31 -7.78
C ILE A 298 -12.10 -3.12 -7.43
N MET A 299 -12.98 -2.74 -8.32
CA MET A 299 -13.91 -1.64 -8.14
C MET A 299 -15.27 -2.01 -8.71
N THR A 300 -16.35 -1.55 -8.08
CA THR A 300 -17.70 -1.70 -8.61
C THR A 300 -18.13 -0.39 -9.28
N ASP A 301 -18.43 -0.48 -10.57
CA ASP A 301 -18.91 0.65 -11.36
C ASP A 301 -20.43 0.54 -11.53
N PRO A 302 -21.20 1.66 -11.38
CA PRO A 302 -22.66 1.62 -11.52
C PRO A 302 -23.16 1.20 -12.92
N PHE A 303 -22.34 1.40 -13.97
CA PHE A 303 -22.76 1.16 -15.37
C PHE A 303 -22.25 -0.17 -15.92
N VAL A 304 -21.02 -0.53 -15.65
CA VAL A 304 -20.40 -1.75 -16.19
C VAL A 304 -20.23 -2.87 -15.16
N GLY A 305 -20.54 -2.60 -13.92
CA GLY A 305 -20.42 -3.57 -12.82
C GLY A 305 -19.00 -3.68 -12.30
N ARG A 306 -18.53 -4.90 -12.10
CA ARG A 306 -17.23 -5.16 -11.51
C ARG A 306 -16.09 -4.87 -12.48
N LEU A 307 -15.15 -4.01 -12.09
CA LEU A 307 -13.93 -3.70 -12.81
C LEU A 307 -12.74 -4.29 -12.06
N SER A 308 -11.92 -5.06 -12.77
CA SER A 308 -10.67 -5.61 -12.24
C SER A 308 -9.51 -4.90 -12.92
N PHE A 309 -8.83 -4.01 -12.20
CA PHE A 309 -7.65 -3.32 -12.71
C PHE A 309 -6.46 -4.26 -12.65
N PHE A 310 -5.75 -4.37 -13.78
CA PHE A 310 -4.59 -5.25 -13.89
C PHE A 310 -3.44 -4.58 -14.60
N ARG A 311 -2.24 -4.99 -14.25
CA ARG A 311 -1.03 -4.65 -14.97
C ARG A 311 -0.54 -5.88 -15.73
N VAL A 312 -0.31 -5.72 -17.04
CA VAL A 312 0.29 -6.75 -17.88
C VAL A 312 1.82 -6.69 -17.72
N TYR A 313 2.40 -7.76 -17.21
CA TYR A 313 3.86 -7.86 -17.06
C TYR A 313 4.54 -8.52 -18.27
N SER A 314 3.84 -9.41 -18.95
CA SER A 314 4.37 -10.10 -20.13
C SER A 314 3.23 -10.50 -21.06
N GLY A 315 3.56 -10.62 -22.35
CA GLY A 315 2.62 -11.06 -23.36
C GLY A 315 1.52 -10.04 -23.65
N ILE A 316 0.48 -10.52 -24.30
CA ILE A 316 -0.71 -9.73 -24.66
C ILE A 316 -1.97 -10.48 -24.25
N VAL A 317 -3.05 -9.75 -24.01
CA VAL A 317 -4.38 -10.32 -23.79
C VAL A 317 -5.39 -9.59 -24.68
N GLU A 318 -6.26 -10.35 -25.34
CA GLU A 318 -7.32 -9.83 -26.19
C GLU A 318 -8.67 -9.87 -25.46
N ALA A 319 -9.51 -8.87 -25.72
CA ALA A 319 -10.89 -8.85 -25.22
C ALA A 319 -11.66 -10.07 -25.75
N GLY A 320 -12.46 -10.68 -24.89
CA GLY A 320 -13.25 -11.87 -25.23
C GLY A 320 -12.51 -13.20 -25.08
N LYS A 321 -11.24 -13.18 -24.71
CA LYS A 321 -10.43 -14.40 -24.53
C LYS A 321 -10.51 -14.93 -23.10
N THR A 322 -10.25 -16.22 -22.96
CA THR A 322 -10.19 -16.91 -21.67
C THR A 322 -8.75 -16.88 -21.14
N VAL A 323 -8.61 -16.58 -19.87
CA VAL A 323 -7.34 -16.58 -19.16
C VAL A 323 -7.44 -17.48 -17.93
N LEU A 324 -6.30 -17.92 -17.40
CA LEU A 324 -6.23 -18.67 -16.17
C LEU A 324 -6.00 -17.71 -15.01
N ASN A 325 -6.87 -17.75 -13.99
CA ASN A 325 -6.57 -17.19 -12.69
C ASN A 325 -5.78 -18.25 -11.92
N SER A 326 -4.46 -18.17 -11.98
CA SER A 326 -3.57 -19.19 -11.42
C SER A 326 -3.57 -19.22 -9.89
N SER A 327 -3.85 -18.08 -9.25
CA SER A 327 -3.96 -18.00 -7.80
C SER A 327 -5.12 -18.81 -7.25
N LYS A 328 -6.23 -18.93 -8.00
CA LYS A 328 -7.43 -19.69 -7.64
C LYS A 328 -7.60 -20.98 -8.43
N GLY A 329 -6.78 -21.20 -9.44
CA GLY A 329 -6.87 -22.38 -10.29
C GLY A 329 -8.12 -22.43 -11.17
N GLN A 330 -8.68 -21.29 -11.54
CA GLN A 330 -9.92 -21.17 -12.30
C GLN A 330 -9.71 -20.43 -13.61
N ARG A 331 -10.45 -20.83 -14.63
CA ARG A 331 -10.51 -20.14 -15.91
C ARG A 331 -11.55 -19.01 -15.82
N GLU A 332 -11.21 -17.85 -16.36
CA GLU A 332 -12.13 -16.74 -16.47
C GLU A 332 -12.05 -16.10 -17.84
N ARG A 333 -13.16 -15.58 -18.31
CA ARG A 333 -13.24 -14.88 -19.58
C ARG A 333 -13.22 -13.37 -19.37
N ILE A 334 -12.32 -12.66 -20.04
CA ILE A 334 -12.30 -11.21 -20.07
C ILE A 334 -13.32 -10.76 -21.13
N GLY A 335 -14.42 -10.16 -20.68
CA GLY A 335 -15.46 -9.69 -21.60
C GLY A 335 -15.04 -8.45 -22.36
N ARG A 336 -14.61 -7.42 -21.64
CA ARG A 336 -14.13 -6.15 -22.21
C ARG A 336 -12.85 -5.73 -21.51
N ILE A 337 -12.01 -5.00 -22.23
CA ILE A 337 -10.83 -4.33 -21.68
C ILE A 337 -11.02 -2.84 -21.83
N LEU A 338 -10.92 -2.10 -20.74
CA LEU A 338 -11.10 -0.65 -20.72
C LEU A 338 -9.80 0.06 -20.39
N LEU A 339 -9.50 1.10 -21.14
CA LEU A 339 -8.45 2.06 -20.80
C LEU A 339 -9.11 3.28 -20.16
N MET A 340 -8.60 3.70 -19.00
CA MET A 340 -9.15 4.83 -18.27
C MET A 340 -8.42 6.12 -18.65
N HIS A 341 -9.15 7.08 -19.23
CA HIS A 341 -8.66 8.42 -19.52
C HIS A 341 -9.43 9.44 -18.68
N ALA A 342 -8.97 9.69 -17.46
CA ALA A 342 -9.67 10.63 -16.57
C ALA A 342 -11.16 10.26 -16.41
N ASN A 343 -12.07 11.06 -16.91
CA ASN A 343 -13.51 10.81 -16.87
C ASN A 343 -14.03 9.96 -18.05
N HIS A 344 -13.13 9.58 -18.95
CA HIS A 344 -13.48 8.93 -20.19
C HIS A 344 -12.96 7.50 -20.22
N ARG A 345 -13.77 6.58 -20.75
CA ARG A 345 -13.40 5.16 -20.89
C ARG A 345 -13.28 4.83 -22.37
N GLU A 346 -12.24 4.10 -22.71
CA GLU A 346 -12.00 3.64 -24.07
C GLU A 346 -11.93 2.11 -24.08
N ASP A 347 -12.70 1.48 -24.97
CA ASP A 347 -12.62 0.04 -25.20
C ASP A 347 -11.33 -0.30 -25.94
N LEU A 348 -10.58 -1.27 -25.42
CA LEU A 348 -9.39 -1.81 -26.05
C LEU A 348 -9.69 -3.20 -26.58
N SER A 349 -9.23 -3.50 -27.80
CA SER A 349 -9.26 -4.87 -28.32
C SER A 349 -8.14 -5.74 -27.74
N VAL A 350 -7.00 -5.13 -27.44
CA VAL A 350 -5.79 -5.82 -26.93
C VAL A 350 -5.12 -4.96 -25.86
N ALA A 351 -4.68 -5.59 -24.78
CA ALA A 351 -3.74 -5.00 -23.82
C ALA A 351 -2.37 -5.62 -24.02
N TYR A 352 -1.36 -4.77 -24.12
CA TYR A 352 0.02 -5.15 -24.39
C TYR A 352 0.86 -5.19 -23.12
N SER A 353 2.05 -5.79 -23.21
CA SER A 353 3.02 -5.82 -22.12
C SER A 353 3.32 -4.41 -21.59
N GLY A 354 3.22 -4.22 -20.30
CA GLY A 354 3.41 -2.94 -19.62
C GLY A 354 2.12 -2.11 -19.47
N ASP A 355 1.03 -2.51 -20.08
CA ASP A 355 -0.25 -1.78 -19.98
C ASP A 355 -0.87 -1.95 -18.60
N ILE A 356 -1.56 -0.89 -18.18
CA ILE A 356 -2.46 -0.89 -17.03
C ILE A 356 -3.86 -0.65 -17.57
N ALA A 357 -4.75 -1.61 -17.37
CA ALA A 357 -6.11 -1.56 -17.91
C ALA A 357 -7.11 -2.16 -16.93
N ALA A 358 -8.39 -2.05 -17.23
CA ALA A 358 -9.46 -2.63 -16.44
C ALA A 358 -10.19 -3.71 -17.24
N ALA A 359 -10.44 -4.85 -16.63
CA ALA A 359 -11.20 -5.93 -17.22
C ALA A 359 -12.63 -5.95 -16.69
N VAL A 360 -13.59 -6.14 -17.59
CA VAL A 360 -15.00 -6.39 -17.26
C VAL A 360 -15.28 -7.87 -17.51
N GLY A 361 -16.01 -8.50 -16.60
CA GLY A 361 -16.43 -9.88 -16.76
C GLY A 361 -15.68 -10.91 -15.95
N LEU A 362 -14.66 -10.51 -15.20
CA LEU A 362 -13.99 -11.38 -14.24
C LEU A 362 -14.82 -11.47 -12.97
N LYS A 363 -15.35 -12.65 -12.68
CA LYS A 363 -16.30 -12.86 -11.57
C LYS A 363 -15.64 -13.24 -10.25
N ASN A 364 -14.54 -13.99 -10.32
CA ASN A 364 -13.90 -14.59 -9.15
C ASN A 364 -12.50 -14.03 -8.87
N THR A 365 -11.99 -13.15 -9.73
CA THR A 365 -10.69 -12.52 -9.55
C THR A 365 -10.76 -11.48 -8.44
N THR A 366 -9.83 -11.55 -7.50
CA THR A 366 -9.70 -10.61 -6.38
C THR A 366 -8.33 -9.94 -6.42
N THR A 367 -8.15 -8.91 -5.60
CA THR A 367 -6.88 -8.18 -5.54
C THR A 367 -5.72 -9.11 -5.17
N GLY A 368 -4.65 -9.05 -5.93
CA GLY A 368 -3.46 -9.89 -5.74
C GLY A 368 -3.45 -11.15 -6.58
N ASP A 369 -4.55 -11.46 -7.27
CA ASP A 369 -4.61 -12.64 -8.14
C ASP A 369 -3.79 -12.45 -9.41
N THR A 370 -3.20 -13.54 -9.90
CA THR A 370 -2.47 -13.57 -11.16
C THR A 370 -3.37 -14.08 -12.28
N LEU A 371 -3.38 -13.38 -13.39
CA LEU A 371 -4.00 -13.81 -14.64
C LEU A 371 -2.88 -14.20 -15.62
N CYS A 372 -2.98 -15.36 -16.24
CA CYS A 372 -1.92 -15.84 -17.12
C CYS A 372 -2.43 -16.74 -18.24
N ASP A 373 -1.51 -17.11 -19.14
CA ASP A 373 -1.75 -18.10 -20.18
C ASP A 373 -1.89 -19.49 -19.54
N GLU A 374 -2.94 -20.22 -19.89
CA GLU A 374 -3.20 -21.57 -19.38
C GLU A 374 -2.08 -22.56 -19.66
N LYS A 375 -1.40 -22.42 -20.80
CA LYS A 375 -0.30 -23.30 -21.21
C LYS A 375 1.01 -23.00 -20.49
N HIS A 376 1.15 -21.81 -19.95
CA HIS A 376 2.33 -21.35 -19.23
C HIS A 376 1.92 -20.75 -17.88
N PRO A 377 1.42 -21.58 -16.95
CA PRO A 377 0.93 -21.07 -15.68
C PRO A 377 2.05 -20.51 -14.82
N ILE A 378 1.78 -19.39 -14.18
CA ILE A 378 2.66 -18.74 -13.22
C ILE A 378 1.81 -18.04 -12.18
N ILE A 379 2.25 -18.08 -10.92
CA ILE A 379 1.71 -17.23 -9.86
C ILE A 379 2.77 -16.18 -9.57
N LEU A 380 2.46 -14.92 -9.86
CA LEU A 380 3.32 -13.81 -9.55
C LEU A 380 3.32 -13.59 -8.04
N GLU A 381 4.36 -12.95 -7.52
CA GLU A 381 4.44 -12.63 -6.10
C GLU A 381 3.15 -11.94 -5.65
N SER A 382 2.44 -12.55 -4.70
CA SER A 382 1.17 -12.03 -4.19
C SER A 382 1.40 -10.81 -3.31
N MET A 383 0.42 -9.90 -3.31
CA MET A 383 0.40 -8.76 -2.40
C MET A 383 0.07 -9.24 -0.99
N GLU A 384 0.83 -8.75 0.00
CA GLU A 384 0.52 -8.95 1.40
C GLU A 384 -0.24 -7.75 1.94
N PHE A 385 -1.33 -8.01 2.64
CA PHE A 385 -2.16 -6.96 3.22
C PHE A 385 -2.17 -7.11 4.73
N PRO A 386 -2.08 -5.99 5.49
CA PRO A 386 -2.18 -6.05 6.94
C PRO A 386 -3.58 -6.48 7.38
N GLU A 387 -3.64 -7.17 8.51
CA GLU A 387 -4.91 -7.53 9.12
C GLU A 387 -5.62 -6.29 9.67
N PRO A 388 -6.95 -6.22 9.58
CA PRO A 388 -7.70 -5.14 10.20
C PRO A 388 -7.49 -5.10 11.71
N VAL A 389 -7.41 -3.90 12.26
CA VAL A 389 -7.10 -3.70 13.70
C VAL A 389 -8.26 -3.13 14.50
N ILE A 390 -9.29 -2.62 13.85
CA ILE A 390 -10.48 -2.04 14.49
C ILE A 390 -11.73 -2.69 13.92
N ARG A 391 -12.72 -2.91 14.77
CA ARG A 391 -14.01 -3.50 14.37
C ARG A 391 -15.19 -2.79 15.01
N VAL A 392 -16.32 -2.79 14.32
CA VAL A 392 -17.58 -2.28 14.83
C VAL A 392 -18.73 -3.23 14.45
N ALA A 393 -19.75 -3.28 15.27
CA ALA A 393 -21.00 -3.94 14.92
C ALA A 393 -21.83 -2.99 14.05
N ILE A 394 -22.48 -3.53 13.03
CA ILE A 394 -23.32 -2.77 12.12
C ILE A 394 -24.64 -3.52 11.93
N GLU A 395 -25.74 -2.79 11.92
CA GLU A 395 -27.07 -3.36 11.65
C GLU A 395 -27.88 -2.42 10.76
N PRO A 396 -28.71 -2.94 9.85
CA PRO A 396 -29.57 -2.08 9.04
C PRO A 396 -30.69 -1.48 9.91
N LYS A 397 -31.08 -0.27 9.59
CA LYS A 397 -32.19 0.41 10.30
C LYS A 397 -33.54 -0.24 10.04
N THR A 398 -33.70 -0.96 8.94
CA THR A 398 -34.91 -1.66 8.55
C THR A 398 -34.65 -3.13 8.25
N LYS A 399 -35.65 -3.98 8.43
CA LYS A 399 -35.55 -5.41 8.10
C LYS A 399 -35.33 -5.64 6.60
N ALA A 400 -35.91 -4.81 5.75
CA ALA A 400 -35.72 -4.87 4.29
C ALA A 400 -34.29 -4.57 3.87
N GLY A 401 -33.49 -3.87 4.69
CA GLY A 401 -32.11 -3.56 4.43
C GLY A 401 -31.13 -4.70 4.68
N GLN A 402 -31.55 -5.79 5.34
CA GLN A 402 -30.66 -6.88 5.75
C GLN A 402 -29.95 -7.55 4.57
N GLU A 403 -30.69 -7.94 3.54
CA GLU A 403 -30.14 -8.56 2.34
C GLU A 403 -29.30 -7.59 1.52
N LYS A 404 -29.78 -6.35 1.37
CA LYS A 404 -29.04 -5.29 0.68
C LYS A 404 -27.70 -5.02 1.36
N MET A 405 -27.70 -4.96 2.68
CA MET A 405 -26.48 -4.72 3.47
C MET A 405 -25.48 -5.86 3.27
N ALA A 406 -25.93 -7.11 3.34
CA ALA A 406 -25.06 -8.27 3.16
C ALA A 406 -24.39 -8.26 1.78
N ILE A 407 -25.15 -7.99 0.72
CA ILE A 407 -24.63 -7.89 -0.66
C ILE A 407 -23.66 -6.72 -0.79
N ALA A 408 -24.03 -5.56 -0.25
CA ALA A 408 -23.21 -4.36 -0.32
C ALA A 408 -21.87 -4.53 0.41
N LEU A 409 -21.90 -5.09 1.63
CA LEU A 409 -20.68 -5.36 2.40
C LEU A 409 -19.77 -6.36 1.70
N GLN A 410 -20.33 -7.38 1.06
CA GLN A 410 -19.56 -8.34 0.29
C GLN A 410 -18.84 -7.68 -0.90
N LYS A 411 -19.53 -6.80 -1.62
CA LYS A 411 -18.93 -6.05 -2.74
C LYS A 411 -17.80 -5.12 -2.26
N LEU A 412 -17.99 -4.44 -1.14
CA LEU A 412 -16.97 -3.57 -0.55
C LEU A 412 -15.75 -4.38 -0.07
N ALA A 413 -15.96 -5.56 0.49
CA ALA A 413 -14.87 -6.47 0.89
C ALA A 413 -14.07 -6.99 -0.32
N GLU A 414 -14.73 -7.20 -1.46
CA GLU A 414 -14.05 -7.59 -2.71
C GLU A 414 -13.17 -6.48 -3.26
N GLU A 415 -13.60 -5.21 -3.09
CA GLU A 415 -12.81 -4.05 -3.54
C GLU A 415 -11.61 -3.77 -2.65
N ASP A 416 -11.72 -4.02 -1.36
CA ASP A 416 -10.72 -3.64 -0.36
C ASP A 416 -10.29 -4.85 0.48
N PRO A 417 -9.09 -5.41 0.25
CA PRO A 417 -8.62 -6.58 0.99
C PRO A 417 -8.31 -6.30 2.46
N THR A 418 -8.25 -5.03 2.89
CA THR A 418 -8.06 -4.66 4.30
C THR A 418 -9.37 -4.46 5.04
N PHE A 419 -10.48 -4.48 4.31
CA PHE A 419 -11.82 -4.44 4.89
C PHE A 419 -12.38 -5.86 4.95
N LYS A 420 -12.85 -6.27 6.13
CA LYS A 420 -13.47 -7.58 6.32
C LYS A 420 -14.84 -7.44 6.95
N THR A 421 -15.73 -8.35 6.59
CA THR A 421 -17.07 -8.43 7.16
C THR A 421 -17.40 -9.89 7.48
N TYR A 422 -18.02 -10.10 8.64
CA TYR A 422 -18.40 -11.43 9.10
C TYR A 422 -19.55 -11.32 10.11
N THR A 423 -20.19 -12.45 10.38
CA THR A 423 -21.23 -12.54 11.42
C THR A 423 -20.61 -13.13 12.69
N ASP A 424 -20.79 -12.42 13.81
CA ASP A 424 -20.35 -12.92 15.12
C ASP A 424 -21.23 -14.11 15.53
N ALA A 425 -20.58 -15.25 15.74
CA ALA A 425 -21.26 -16.50 16.09
C ALA A 425 -22.01 -16.43 17.43
N GLU A 426 -21.52 -15.65 18.38
CA GLU A 426 -22.15 -15.53 19.71
C GLU A 426 -23.33 -14.56 19.73
N SER A 427 -23.16 -13.36 19.15
CA SER A 427 -24.17 -12.31 19.20
C SER A 427 -25.12 -12.28 18.00
N GLY A 428 -24.72 -12.95 16.89
CA GLY A 428 -25.45 -12.88 15.63
C GLY A 428 -25.34 -11.54 14.92
N GLN A 429 -24.54 -10.61 15.45
CA GLN A 429 -24.32 -9.30 14.85
C GLN A 429 -23.42 -9.38 13.63
N THR A 430 -23.67 -8.51 12.66
CA THR A 430 -22.75 -8.29 11.54
C THR A 430 -21.62 -7.37 12.01
N ILE A 431 -20.40 -7.81 11.80
CA ILE A 431 -19.19 -7.07 12.18
C ILE A 431 -18.49 -6.59 10.92
N ILE A 432 -18.02 -5.34 10.93
CA ILE A 432 -17.09 -4.82 9.92
C ILE A 432 -15.78 -4.48 10.60
N ALA A 433 -14.67 -4.78 9.90
CA ALA A 433 -13.32 -4.57 10.42
C ALA A 433 -12.48 -3.82 9.39
N GLY A 434 -11.66 -2.90 9.84
CA GLY A 434 -10.82 -2.08 8.98
C GLY A 434 -9.58 -1.56 9.69
N MET A 435 -8.86 -0.65 9.00
CA MET A 435 -7.56 -0.16 9.43
C MET A 435 -7.62 1.07 10.33
N GLY A 436 -8.74 1.73 10.42
CA GLY A 436 -8.91 2.92 11.24
C GLY A 436 -10.34 3.44 11.25
N GLU A 437 -10.59 4.45 12.09
CA GLU A 437 -11.92 5.05 12.22
C GLU A 437 -12.42 5.67 10.91
N LEU A 438 -11.57 6.43 10.23
CA LEU A 438 -11.93 7.06 8.96
C LEU A 438 -12.23 6.01 7.88
N HIS A 439 -11.46 4.94 7.83
CA HIS A 439 -11.70 3.82 6.91
C HIS A 439 -13.11 3.27 7.08
N LEU A 440 -13.53 2.98 8.31
CA LEU A 440 -14.86 2.45 8.57
C LEU A 440 -15.97 3.49 8.35
N GLU A 441 -15.73 4.75 8.67
CA GLU A 441 -16.68 5.84 8.37
C GLU A 441 -16.98 5.93 6.87
N ILE A 442 -15.95 5.82 6.04
CA ILE A 442 -16.10 5.88 4.59
C ILE A 442 -16.88 4.66 4.07
N ILE A 443 -16.61 3.48 4.61
CA ILE A 443 -17.39 2.28 4.26
C ILE A 443 -18.87 2.45 4.59
N VAL A 444 -19.19 2.94 5.77
CA VAL A 444 -20.58 3.18 6.21
C VAL A 444 -21.27 4.23 5.34
N ASP A 445 -20.57 5.29 5.00
CA ASP A 445 -21.08 6.34 4.12
C ASP A 445 -21.31 5.83 2.69
N ARG A 446 -20.46 4.96 2.18
CA ARG A 446 -20.67 4.30 0.89
C ARG A 446 -21.87 3.37 0.90
N LEU A 447 -22.14 2.67 2.01
CA LEU A 447 -23.38 1.88 2.16
C LEU A 447 -24.61 2.74 1.96
N LEU A 448 -24.62 3.93 2.56
CA LEU A 448 -25.75 4.85 2.43
C LEU A 448 -25.86 5.43 1.03
N ARG A 449 -24.79 5.97 0.47
CA ARG A 449 -24.79 6.73 -0.79
C ARG A 449 -24.86 5.86 -2.03
N GLU A 450 -24.04 4.82 -2.10
CA GLU A 450 -23.96 3.97 -3.28
C GLU A 450 -24.98 2.83 -3.26
N PHE A 451 -25.22 2.23 -2.11
CA PHE A 451 -26.05 1.04 -1.99
C PHE A 451 -27.43 1.34 -1.37
N LYS A 452 -27.67 2.58 -0.96
CA LYS A 452 -28.95 3.03 -0.36
C LYS A 452 -29.34 2.23 0.88
N VAL A 453 -28.36 1.85 1.68
CA VAL A 453 -28.55 1.13 2.95
C VAL A 453 -28.23 2.05 4.12
N GLU A 454 -29.25 2.36 4.93
CA GLU A 454 -29.04 3.05 6.20
C GLU A 454 -28.72 2.03 7.29
N ALA A 455 -27.68 2.28 8.06
CA ALA A 455 -27.22 1.39 9.10
C ALA A 455 -26.88 2.11 10.40
N ASN A 456 -27.10 1.43 11.52
CA ASN A 456 -26.65 1.85 12.84
C ASN A 456 -25.31 1.21 13.13
N VAL A 457 -24.37 2.00 13.61
CA VAL A 457 -23.01 1.59 13.90
C VAL A 457 -22.75 1.65 15.40
N GLY A 458 -22.20 0.56 15.93
CA GLY A 458 -21.80 0.50 17.33
C GLY A 458 -20.50 1.26 17.61
N LYS A 459 -20.03 1.21 18.84
CA LYS A 459 -18.73 1.83 19.21
C LYS A 459 -17.58 1.02 18.65
N PRO A 460 -16.48 1.68 18.20
CA PRO A 460 -15.28 0.98 17.75
C PRO A 460 -14.72 0.06 18.83
N GLN A 461 -14.35 -1.14 18.43
CA GLN A 461 -13.70 -2.12 19.29
C GLN A 461 -12.39 -2.58 18.64
N VAL A 462 -11.41 -2.82 19.48
CA VAL A 462 -10.09 -3.29 19.05
C VAL A 462 -10.14 -4.80 18.83
N SER A 463 -9.52 -5.28 17.77
CA SER A 463 -9.33 -6.71 17.54
C SER A 463 -8.15 -7.21 18.37
N TYR A 464 -8.44 -7.83 19.49
CA TYR A 464 -7.43 -8.49 20.31
C TYR A 464 -6.99 -9.80 19.67
N LYS A 465 -5.92 -10.36 20.18
CA LYS A 465 -5.48 -11.72 19.88
C LYS A 465 -5.25 -12.46 21.18
N GLU A 466 -5.13 -13.78 21.09
CA GLU A 466 -4.86 -14.63 22.26
C GLU A 466 -3.53 -15.33 22.05
N THR A 467 -2.88 -15.65 23.16
CA THR A 467 -1.68 -16.49 23.16
C THR A 467 -1.59 -17.26 24.47
N ILE A 468 -0.59 -18.10 24.59
CA ILE A 468 -0.31 -18.85 25.81
C ILE A 468 1.00 -18.36 26.43
N THR A 469 1.13 -18.55 27.75
CA THR A 469 2.27 -18.05 28.51
C THR A 469 3.23 -19.13 28.99
N ARG A 470 2.82 -20.40 28.94
CA ARG A 470 3.62 -21.54 29.40
C ARG A 470 3.35 -22.80 28.60
N GLU A 471 4.18 -23.80 28.77
CA GLU A 471 4.03 -25.11 28.15
C GLU A 471 2.95 -25.94 28.85
N ALA A 472 2.18 -26.70 28.10
CA ALA A 472 1.22 -27.68 28.62
C ALA A 472 1.10 -28.89 27.70
N THR A 473 0.93 -30.06 28.28
CA THR A 473 0.73 -31.31 27.57
C THR A 473 -0.62 -31.89 27.94
N VAL A 474 -1.39 -32.33 26.96
CA VAL A 474 -2.68 -33.00 27.15
C VAL A 474 -2.74 -34.28 26.35
N ASP A 475 -3.50 -35.24 26.88
CA ASP A 475 -3.80 -36.52 26.26
C ASP A 475 -5.32 -36.57 26.08
N THR A 476 -5.80 -36.41 24.84
CA THR A 476 -7.23 -36.23 24.55
C THR A 476 -7.75 -37.37 23.69
N ARG A 477 -8.87 -37.96 24.15
CA ARG A 477 -9.61 -38.97 23.40
C ARG A 477 -10.98 -38.42 23.02
N TYR A 478 -11.33 -38.60 21.78
CA TYR A 478 -12.67 -38.37 21.26
C TYR A 478 -13.30 -39.70 20.88
N ALA A 479 -14.23 -40.17 21.68
CA ALA A 479 -14.95 -41.42 21.45
C ALA A 479 -16.46 -41.15 21.54
N ARG A 480 -17.18 -41.45 20.47
CA ARG A 480 -18.63 -41.24 20.41
C ARG A 480 -19.30 -42.42 19.67
N GLN A 481 -20.31 -42.97 20.27
CA GLN A 481 -21.07 -44.06 19.65
C GLN A 481 -22.56 -43.69 19.68
N THR A 482 -23.12 -43.41 18.50
CA THR A 482 -24.53 -43.10 18.34
C THR A 482 -25.09 -43.97 17.21
N GLY A 483 -25.89 -45.02 17.59
CA GLY A 483 -26.71 -45.81 16.72
C GLY A 483 -26.16 -46.19 15.34
N GLY A 484 -25.04 -46.89 15.27
CA GLY A 484 -24.38 -47.25 14.02
C GLY A 484 -22.87 -47.22 14.14
N LYS A 485 -22.19 -46.63 13.17
CA LYS A 485 -20.74 -46.48 13.19
C LYS A 485 -20.30 -45.49 14.25
N GLY A 486 -19.45 -45.92 15.19
CA GLY A 486 -18.86 -45.04 16.21
C GLY A 486 -17.80 -44.08 15.64
N GLN A 487 -17.34 -43.16 16.47
CA GLN A 487 -16.22 -42.28 16.15
C GLN A 487 -15.14 -42.45 17.22
N PHE A 488 -13.89 -42.50 16.82
CA PHE A 488 -12.75 -42.61 17.73
C PHE A 488 -11.54 -41.87 17.19
N ALA A 489 -10.94 -41.02 18.00
CA ALA A 489 -9.63 -40.43 17.75
C ALA A 489 -8.92 -40.18 19.09
N HIS A 490 -7.62 -40.33 19.10
CA HIS A 490 -6.80 -40.10 20.27
C HIS A 490 -5.51 -39.42 19.86
N CYS A 491 -5.22 -38.28 20.49
CA CYS A 491 -3.96 -37.56 20.27
C CYS A 491 -3.43 -36.97 21.57
N LYS A 492 -2.12 -36.98 21.68
CA LYS A 492 -1.38 -36.37 22.76
C LYS A 492 -0.53 -35.24 22.17
N ILE A 493 -0.75 -34.02 22.66
CA ILE A 493 -0.07 -32.85 22.14
C ILE A 493 0.59 -32.06 23.28
N THR A 494 1.68 -31.37 22.94
CA THR A 494 2.31 -30.35 23.78
C THR A 494 2.18 -29.01 23.08
N VAL A 495 1.63 -28.01 23.78
CA VAL A 495 1.62 -26.63 23.32
C VAL A 495 2.66 -25.84 24.09
N GLU A 496 3.37 -24.96 23.42
CA GLU A 496 4.34 -24.06 24.03
C GLU A 496 4.32 -22.70 23.35
N PRO A 497 4.66 -21.61 24.09
CA PRO A 497 4.76 -20.30 23.48
C PRO A 497 5.82 -20.27 22.37
N ASN A 498 5.48 -19.69 21.22
CA ASN A 498 6.44 -19.40 20.17
C ASN A 498 6.94 -17.95 20.35
N GLU A 499 8.03 -17.61 19.66
CA GLU A 499 8.53 -16.23 19.68
C GLU A 499 7.48 -15.27 19.09
N SER A 500 7.39 -14.08 19.69
CA SER A 500 6.45 -13.05 19.24
C SER A 500 6.61 -12.77 17.75
N GLY A 501 5.49 -12.85 17.04
CA GLY A 501 5.44 -12.61 15.59
C GLY A 501 5.80 -13.80 14.70
N LYS A 502 6.24 -14.94 15.25
CA LYS A 502 6.57 -16.14 14.46
C LYS A 502 5.36 -16.99 14.07
N GLY A 503 4.21 -16.73 14.66
CA GLY A 503 2.97 -17.41 14.31
C GLY A 503 2.90 -18.87 14.77
N TYR A 504 2.16 -19.66 13.99
CA TYR A 504 1.86 -21.05 14.30
C TYR A 504 2.90 -22.00 13.71
N GLU A 505 3.34 -22.97 14.51
CA GLU A 505 4.24 -24.02 14.07
C GLU A 505 3.70 -25.38 14.56
N PHE A 506 3.59 -26.35 13.63
CA PHE A 506 3.15 -27.70 13.93
C PHE A 506 4.30 -28.69 13.72
N ILE A 507 4.61 -29.46 14.76
CA ILE A 507 5.67 -30.47 14.72
C ILE A 507 5.07 -31.85 14.92
N ASN A 508 5.34 -32.76 13.99
CA ASN A 508 4.94 -34.15 14.06
C ASN A 508 6.08 -35.02 14.62
N LYS A 509 5.86 -35.59 15.79
CA LYS A 509 6.79 -36.56 16.40
C LYS A 509 6.16 -37.96 16.60
N ILE A 510 5.16 -38.29 15.80
CA ILE A 510 4.54 -39.62 15.83
C ILE A 510 5.54 -40.65 15.36
N THR A 511 5.66 -41.74 16.14
CA THR A 511 6.52 -42.90 15.82
C THR A 511 5.69 -44.17 15.77
N GLY A 512 6.16 -45.15 14.98
CA GLY A 512 5.55 -46.51 14.92
C GLY A 512 4.13 -46.57 14.37
N GLY A 513 3.69 -45.55 13.65
CA GLY A 513 2.35 -45.52 13.08
C GLY A 513 1.23 -45.40 14.11
N ALA A 514 1.51 -44.86 15.29
CA ALA A 514 0.53 -44.66 16.37
C ALA A 514 -0.71 -43.90 15.89
N ILE A 515 -0.52 -42.92 15.03
CA ILE A 515 -1.59 -42.27 14.24
C ILE A 515 -1.26 -42.45 12.78
N PRO A 516 -2.19 -42.98 11.95
CA PRO A 516 -1.97 -43.09 10.51
C PRO A 516 -1.60 -41.76 9.87
N LYS A 517 -0.67 -41.79 8.93
CA LYS A 517 -0.17 -40.59 8.25
C LYS A 517 -1.26 -39.70 7.66
N GLU A 518 -2.33 -40.33 7.17
CA GLU A 518 -3.48 -39.66 6.56
C GLU A 518 -4.28 -38.79 7.56
N TYR A 519 -4.20 -39.11 8.87
CA TYR A 519 -4.93 -38.40 9.92
C TYR A 519 -4.10 -37.29 10.61
N ILE A 520 -2.79 -37.26 10.43
CA ILE A 520 -1.92 -36.24 11.02
C ILE A 520 -2.25 -34.84 10.48
N PRO A 521 -2.42 -34.62 9.16
CA PRO A 521 -2.90 -33.34 8.66
C PRO A 521 -4.29 -32.94 9.19
N CYS A 522 -5.14 -33.91 9.51
CA CYS A 522 -6.46 -33.66 10.07
C CYS A 522 -6.37 -33.09 11.50
N VAL A 523 -5.45 -33.62 12.30
CA VAL A 523 -5.17 -33.06 13.63
C VAL A 523 -4.71 -31.61 13.53
N ASP A 524 -3.79 -31.31 12.61
CA ASP A 524 -3.30 -29.95 12.34
C ASP A 524 -4.43 -29.01 11.92
N GLN A 525 -5.30 -29.45 11.02
CA GLN A 525 -6.46 -28.66 10.57
C GLN A 525 -7.44 -28.39 11.72
N GLY A 526 -7.67 -29.37 12.60
CA GLY A 526 -8.50 -29.20 13.79
C GLY A 526 -7.92 -28.19 14.76
N ILE A 527 -6.62 -28.22 14.95
CA ILE A 527 -5.89 -27.25 15.78
C ILE A 527 -6.02 -25.84 15.19
N GLN A 528 -5.80 -25.68 13.91
CA GLN A 528 -5.90 -24.36 13.25
C GLN A 528 -7.33 -23.81 13.32
N GLY A 529 -8.35 -24.66 13.18
CA GLY A 529 -9.74 -24.28 13.36
C GLY A 529 -10.02 -23.77 14.78
N ALA A 530 -9.48 -24.42 15.79
CA ALA A 530 -9.59 -23.99 17.19
C ALA A 530 -8.84 -22.67 17.43
N MET A 531 -7.71 -22.46 16.78
CA MET A 531 -6.97 -21.18 16.86
C MET A 531 -7.80 -20.02 16.36
N GLN A 532 -8.52 -20.18 15.26
CA GLN A 532 -9.38 -19.12 14.71
C GLN A 532 -10.56 -18.79 15.63
N SER A 533 -11.09 -19.78 16.33
CA SER A 533 -12.22 -19.61 17.24
C SER A 533 -11.84 -19.00 18.60
N GLY A 534 -10.57 -19.09 18.98
CA GLY A 534 -10.07 -18.68 20.29
C GLY A 534 -10.42 -19.64 21.42
N VAL A 535 -9.72 -19.50 22.54
CA VAL A 535 -9.88 -20.37 23.71
C VAL A 535 -10.22 -19.59 24.99
N LEU A 536 -9.98 -18.29 25.01
CA LEU A 536 -10.18 -17.42 26.18
C LEU A 536 -11.37 -16.47 25.99
N ALA A 537 -11.39 -15.71 24.92
CA ALA A 537 -12.36 -14.65 24.68
C ALA A 537 -12.89 -14.59 23.22
N GLY A 538 -12.63 -15.61 22.43
CA GLY A 538 -13.12 -15.71 21.05
C GLY A 538 -12.24 -15.00 20.02
N TYR A 539 -11.02 -14.62 20.36
CA TYR A 539 -10.06 -14.01 19.44
C TYR A 539 -9.07 -15.04 18.91
N GLN A 540 -8.50 -14.77 17.74
CA GLN A 540 -7.52 -15.66 17.14
C GLN A 540 -6.32 -15.90 18.07
N VAL A 541 -5.95 -17.17 18.25
CA VAL A 541 -4.73 -17.55 18.97
C VAL A 541 -3.53 -17.44 18.05
N VAL A 542 -2.45 -16.83 18.50
CA VAL A 542 -1.21 -16.62 17.74
C VAL A 542 0.02 -17.03 18.55
N ASP A 543 1.14 -17.20 17.85
CA ASP A 543 2.46 -17.45 18.44
C ASP A 543 2.49 -18.69 19.35
N VAL A 544 2.01 -19.78 18.81
CA VAL A 544 1.93 -21.08 19.48
C VAL A 544 2.65 -22.17 18.67
N LYS A 545 3.44 -22.97 19.34
CA LYS A 545 4.09 -24.14 18.78
C LYS A 545 3.42 -25.40 19.33
N VAL A 546 2.92 -26.24 18.46
CA VAL A 546 2.24 -27.49 18.81
C VAL A 546 3.05 -28.68 18.35
N THR A 547 3.34 -29.60 19.27
CA THR A 547 4.00 -30.85 18.96
C THR A 547 3.03 -32.00 19.18
N LEU A 548 2.75 -32.77 18.11
CA LEU A 548 1.97 -34.00 18.21
C LEU A 548 2.92 -35.14 18.58
N ILE A 549 2.76 -35.65 19.81
CA ILE A 549 3.71 -36.58 20.41
C ILE A 549 3.30 -38.04 20.23
N ASP A 550 2.02 -38.35 20.47
CA ASP A 550 1.50 -39.69 20.51
C ASP A 550 0.00 -39.72 20.22
N GLY A 551 -0.55 -40.89 20.11
CA GLY A 551 -1.97 -41.11 19.90
C GLY A 551 -2.29 -42.56 19.64
N SER A 552 -3.54 -42.84 19.28
CA SER A 552 -3.99 -44.14 18.86
C SER A 552 -5.18 -43.99 17.91
N TYR A 553 -5.51 -45.09 17.23
CA TYR A 553 -6.63 -45.13 16.31
C TYR A 553 -7.41 -46.43 16.45
N HIS A 554 -8.64 -46.43 15.94
CA HIS A 554 -9.47 -47.62 15.85
C HIS A 554 -9.73 -47.90 14.37
N GLU A 555 -9.50 -49.13 13.93
CA GLU A 555 -9.55 -49.52 12.53
C GLU A 555 -10.90 -49.22 11.84
N VAL A 556 -12.01 -49.24 12.57
CA VAL A 556 -13.36 -49.03 12.05
C VAL A 556 -13.87 -47.61 12.33
N ASP A 557 -13.67 -47.13 13.54
CA ASP A 557 -14.31 -45.90 14.05
C ASP A 557 -13.48 -44.62 13.84
N SER A 558 -12.23 -44.76 13.43
CA SER A 558 -11.40 -43.60 13.14
C SER A 558 -11.68 -43.04 11.75
N SER A 559 -11.69 -41.71 11.64
CA SER A 559 -11.94 -41.01 10.39
C SER A 559 -11.20 -39.66 10.41
N GLU A 560 -11.13 -39.01 9.27
CA GLU A 560 -10.56 -37.66 9.15
C GLU A 560 -11.31 -36.67 10.06
N MET A 561 -12.65 -36.73 10.06
CA MET A 561 -13.49 -35.88 10.89
C MET A 561 -13.23 -36.11 12.38
N ALA A 562 -13.10 -37.38 12.82
CA ALA A 562 -12.84 -37.69 14.23
C ALA A 562 -11.50 -37.08 14.69
N PHE A 563 -10.45 -37.14 13.88
CA PHE A 563 -9.16 -36.55 14.20
C PHE A 563 -9.15 -35.05 14.16
N LYS A 564 -9.92 -34.40 13.28
CA LYS A 564 -10.14 -32.94 13.30
C LYS A 564 -10.76 -32.50 14.60
N ILE A 565 -11.82 -33.15 15.03
CA ILE A 565 -12.51 -32.88 16.29
C ILE A 565 -11.58 -33.11 17.49
N CYS A 566 -10.85 -34.22 17.48
CA CYS A 566 -9.89 -34.53 18.54
C CYS A 566 -8.77 -33.50 18.63
N GLY A 567 -8.20 -33.07 17.51
CA GLY A 567 -7.18 -32.03 17.46
C GLY A 567 -7.68 -30.70 18.00
N SER A 568 -8.89 -30.30 17.63
CA SER A 568 -9.55 -29.10 18.14
C SER A 568 -9.76 -29.17 19.65
N MET A 569 -10.28 -30.27 20.16
CA MET A 569 -10.52 -30.47 21.59
C MET A 569 -9.21 -30.45 22.38
N ALA A 570 -8.19 -31.15 21.89
CA ALA A 570 -6.87 -31.23 22.52
C ALA A 570 -6.22 -29.85 22.63
N PHE A 571 -6.29 -29.07 21.56
CA PHE A 571 -5.73 -27.72 21.51
C PHE A 571 -6.41 -26.79 22.54
N LYS A 572 -7.73 -26.81 22.59
CA LYS A 572 -8.50 -25.99 23.55
C LYS A 572 -8.14 -26.35 24.99
N GLU A 573 -8.10 -27.64 25.30
CA GLU A 573 -7.73 -28.15 26.63
C GLU A 573 -6.29 -27.76 27.02
N ALA A 574 -5.36 -27.94 26.09
CA ALA A 574 -3.95 -27.60 26.31
C ALA A 574 -3.75 -26.10 26.53
N CYS A 575 -4.40 -25.27 25.74
CA CYS A 575 -4.29 -23.81 25.89
C CYS A 575 -4.88 -23.31 27.21
N GLU A 576 -5.99 -23.90 27.68
CA GLU A 576 -6.55 -23.57 29.00
C GLU A 576 -5.57 -23.83 30.14
N LYS A 577 -4.76 -24.89 30.03
CA LYS A 577 -3.73 -25.23 30.99
C LYS A 577 -2.42 -24.45 30.81
N ALA A 578 -2.23 -23.85 29.64
CA ALA A 578 -1.00 -23.13 29.29
C ALA A 578 -0.99 -21.65 29.66
N GLY A 579 -1.96 -21.20 30.45
CA GLY A 579 -2.05 -19.80 30.87
C GLY A 579 -2.40 -18.87 29.72
N PRO A 580 -3.64 -18.95 29.17
CA PRO A 580 -4.03 -18.11 28.04
C PRO A 580 -4.13 -16.65 28.47
N THR A 581 -3.73 -15.74 27.60
CA THR A 581 -3.76 -14.29 27.81
C THR A 581 -4.18 -13.56 26.56
N LEU A 582 -4.65 -12.33 26.73
CA LEU A 582 -5.00 -11.45 25.61
C LEU A 582 -3.79 -10.62 25.20
N LEU A 583 -3.68 -10.41 23.89
CA LEU A 583 -2.73 -9.50 23.28
C LEU A 583 -3.49 -8.32 22.68
N GLU A 584 -3.01 -7.10 22.93
CA GLU A 584 -3.58 -5.91 22.31
C GLU A 584 -2.66 -5.37 21.21
N PRO A 585 -3.25 -4.77 20.13
CA PRO A 585 -2.45 -4.18 19.07
C PRO A 585 -1.79 -2.89 19.55
N ILE A 586 -0.51 -2.75 19.26
CA ILE A 586 0.28 -1.56 19.53
C ILE A 586 0.56 -0.88 18.20
N MET A 587 0.34 0.44 18.18
CA MET A 587 0.56 1.27 17.00
C MET A 587 1.86 2.05 17.15
N LYS A 588 2.60 2.15 16.06
CA LYS A 588 3.73 3.08 15.96
C LYS A 588 3.16 4.43 15.56
N VAL A 589 3.28 5.40 16.45
CA VAL A 589 2.74 6.75 16.27
C VAL A 589 3.91 7.72 16.16
N VAL A 590 3.90 8.56 15.14
CA VAL A 590 4.88 9.62 14.96
C VAL A 590 4.13 10.94 14.84
N VAL A 591 4.38 11.86 15.79
CA VAL A 591 3.71 13.16 15.84
C VAL A 591 4.71 14.25 15.49
N THR A 592 4.33 15.13 14.57
CA THR A 592 5.08 16.33 14.24
C THR A 592 4.28 17.55 14.67
N ALA A 593 4.84 18.33 15.57
CA ALA A 593 4.19 19.53 16.13
C ALA A 593 5.22 20.66 16.29
N PRO A 594 4.78 21.94 16.37
CA PRO A 594 5.68 22.99 16.80
C PRO A 594 6.31 22.66 18.16
N ASP A 595 7.58 23.01 18.35
CA ASP A 595 8.34 22.65 19.56
C ASP A 595 7.70 23.14 20.87
N GLU A 596 6.96 24.25 20.83
CA GLU A 596 6.21 24.78 21.97
C GLU A 596 5.13 23.83 22.51
N TYR A 597 4.64 22.90 21.69
CA TYR A 597 3.62 21.90 22.07
C TYR A 597 4.21 20.54 22.45
N MET A 598 5.53 20.38 22.39
CA MET A 598 6.20 19.10 22.65
C MET A 598 5.81 18.48 24.00
N GLY A 599 5.80 19.27 25.06
CA GLY A 599 5.42 18.83 26.38
C GLY A 599 3.98 18.34 26.47
N ASP A 600 3.05 19.07 25.85
CA ASP A 600 1.63 18.71 25.81
C ASP A 600 1.40 17.41 25.03
N VAL A 601 2.07 17.25 23.89
CA VAL A 601 1.98 16.04 23.07
C VAL A 601 2.54 14.84 23.79
N MET A 602 3.71 14.95 24.42
CA MET A 602 4.32 13.87 25.20
C MET A 602 3.48 13.47 26.40
N GLY A 603 2.91 14.47 27.09
CA GLY A 603 2.01 14.23 28.23
C GLY A 603 0.74 13.48 27.82
N ASP A 604 0.15 13.84 26.68
CA ASP A 604 -1.03 13.15 26.17
C ASP A 604 -0.73 11.72 25.73
N ILE A 605 0.40 11.49 25.09
CA ILE A 605 0.86 10.13 24.71
C ILE A 605 1.04 9.27 25.96
N ASN A 606 1.67 9.81 26.99
CA ASN A 606 1.83 9.09 28.27
C ASN A 606 0.48 8.78 28.93
N ALA A 607 -0.46 9.70 28.88
CA ALA A 607 -1.83 9.50 29.39
C ALA A 607 -2.59 8.41 28.62
N ARG A 608 -2.21 8.15 27.37
CA ARG A 608 -2.79 7.09 26.52
C ARG A 608 -2.06 5.76 26.64
N ARG A 609 -1.30 5.54 27.71
CA ARG A 609 -0.48 4.34 27.93
C ARG A 609 0.61 4.17 26.86
N GLY A 610 1.01 5.25 26.22
CA GLY A 610 2.05 5.22 25.22
C GLY A 610 3.44 5.18 25.83
N GLN A 611 4.35 4.53 25.11
CA GLN A 611 5.77 4.51 25.44
C GLN A 611 6.53 5.31 24.40
N ILE A 612 7.14 6.41 24.82
CA ILE A 612 7.92 7.27 23.93
C ILE A 612 9.24 6.57 23.62
N VAL A 613 9.49 6.33 22.33
CA VAL A 613 10.69 5.66 21.84
C VAL A 613 11.80 6.66 21.53
N GLY A 614 11.44 7.84 21.05
CA GLY A 614 12.39 8.88 20.70
C GLY A 614 11.72 10.21 20.47
N SER A 615 12.50 11.26 20.56
CA SER A 615 12.06 12.61 20.23
C SER A 615 13.23 13.39 19.64
N ASP A 616 12.91 14.30 18.72
CA ASP A 616 13.91 15.14 18.05
C ASP A 616 13.28 16.49 17.75
N ILE A 617 14.10 17.52 17.74
CA ILE A 617 13.68 18.88 17.35
C ILE A 617 14.41 19.24 16.07
N ARG A 618 13.65 19.50 15.01
CA ARG A 618 14.17 19.80 13.68
C ARG A 618 13.53 21.08 13.17
N ASN A 619 14.31 22.16 13.09
CA ASN A 619 13.87 23.48 12.59
C ASN A 619 12.60 24.03 13.26
N GLY A 620 12.54 23.97 14.59
CA GLY A 620 11.39 24.44 15.35
C GLY A 620 10.21 23.49 15.37
N ALA A 621 10.33 22.32 14.77
CA ALA A 621 9.33 21.26 14.83
C ALA A 621 9.82 20.11 15.69
N ALA A 622 8.98 19.67 16.62
CA ALA A 622 9.24 18.47 17.42
C ALA A 622 8.67 17.25 16.71
N VAL A 623 9.47 16.19 16.57
CA VAL A 623 9.06 14.91 16.04
C VAL A 623 9.14 13.89 17.17
N ILE A 624 7.99 13.31 17.54
CA ILE A 624 7.87 12.38 18.67
C ILE A 624 7.45 11.02 18.15
N GLU A 625 8.25 10.01 18.42
CA GLU A 625 7.94 8.62 18.06
C GLU A 625 7.55 7.85 19.31
N ALA A 626 6.44 7.14 19.26
CA ALA A 626 5.92 6.38 20.40
C ALA A 626 5.21 5.10 19.96
N ASN A 627 5.17 4.12 20.87
CA ASN A 627 4.35 2.94 20.74
C ASN A 627 3.12 3.12 21.65
N VAL A 628 1.94 3.13 21.07
CA VAL A 628 0.69 3.42 21.80
C VAL A 628 -0.35 2.34 21.50
N PRO A 629 -1.03 1.79 22.54
CA PRO A 629 -2.13 0.87 22.30
C PRO A 629 -3.22 1.49 21.43
N LEU A 630 -3.68 0.77 20.42
CA LEU A 630 -4.73 1.26 19.53
C LEU A 630 -5.99 1.66 20.31
N ALA A 631 -6.35 0.89 21.35
CA ALA A 631 -7.49 1.19 22.21
C ALA A 631 -7.44 2.60 22.81
N SER A 632 -6.26 3.16 23.00
CA SER A 632 -6.06 4.51 23.54
C SER A 632 -6.00 5.59 22.48
N MET A 633 -6.03 5.23 21.19
CA MET A 633 -5.87 6.18 20.08
C MET A 633 -7.18 6.72 19.51
N PHE A 634 -8.33 6.20 19.94
CA PHE A 634 -9.61 6.69 19.45
C PHE A 634 -9.82 8.17 19.81
N GLY A 635 -10.20 8.95 18.80
CA GLY A 635 -10.38 10.39 18.95
C GLY A 635 -9.08 11.20 19.01
N TYR A 636 -7.93 10.58 18.80
CA TYR A 636 -6.64 11.25 18.91
C TYR A 636 -6.47 12.42 17.92
N ALA A 637 -6.96 12.28 16.70
CA ALA A 637 -6.88 13.35 15.70
C ALA A 637 -7.53 14.64 16.19
N THR A 638 -8.70 14.53 16.82
CA THR A 638 -9.42 15.67 17.38
C THR A 638 -8.69 16.27 18.58
N ASP A 639 -8.23 15.43 19.51
CA ASP A 639 -7.53 15.87 20.70
C ASP A 639 -6.19 16.54 20.35
N LEU A 640 -5.44 15.99 19.42
CA LEU A 640 -4.18 16.57 18.95
C LEU A 640 -4.41 17.94 18.33
N ARG A 641 -5.43 18.05 17.50
CA ARG A 641 -5.80 19.31 16.85
C ARG A 641 -6.19 20.37 17.87
N SER A 642 -6.99 20.02 18.88
CA SER A 642 -7.36 20.92 19.97
C SER A 642 -6.16 21.41 20.76
N LYS A 643 -5.24 20.52 21.13
CA LYS A 643 -4.06 20.85 21.97
C LYS A 643 -3.02 21.66 21.24
N THR A 644 -2.94 21.55 19.91
CA THR A 644 -1.92 22.21 19.08
C THR A 644 -2.47 23.29 18.15
N GLN A 645 -3.74 23.67 18.34
CA GLN A 645 -4.42 24.68 17.51
C GLN A 645 -4.37 24.34 16.00
N GLY A 646 -4.50 23.07 15.66
CA GLY A 646 -4.47 22.58 14.29
C GLY A 646 -3.09 22.52 13.65
N ARG A 647 -2.02 22.76 14.41
CA ARG A 647 -0.65 22.89 13.88
C ARG A 647 0.15 21.59 13.91
N ALA A 648 -0.38 20.52 14.49
CA ALA A 648 0.29 19.22 14.54
C ALA A 648 -0.30 18.25 13.54
N THR A 649 0.55 17.35 13.06
CA THR A 649 0.16 16.20 12.24
C THR A 649 0.71 14.92 12.87
N TYR A 650 0.11 13.78 12.57
CA TYR A 650 0.61 12.51 13.03
C TYR A 650 0.45 11.42 11.96
N SER A 651 1.28 10.39 12.06
CA SER A 651 1.11 9.15 11.33
C SER A 651 0.99 7.99 12.32
N MET A 652 0.27 6.96 11.92
CA MET A 652 0.02 5.78 12.75
C MET A 652 0.03 4.55 11.86
N GLU A 653 0.81 3.55 12.26
CA GLU A 653 0.87 2.26 11.56
C GLU A 653 0.87 1.11 12.57
N PRO A 654 0.30 -0.07 12.22
CA PRO A 654 0.40 -1.23 13.08
C PRO A 654 1.86 -1.61 13.33
N SER A 655 2.19 -1.92 14.56
CA SER A 655 3.54 -2.35 14.95
C SER A 655 3.54 -3.82 15.36
N HIS A 656 3.00 -4.13 16.54
CA HIS A 656 3.03 -5.47 17.11
C HIS A 656 1.89 -5.67 18.10
N TYR A 657 1.78 -6.87 18.66
CA TYR A 657 0.83 -7.20 19.71
C TYR A 657 1.60 -7.45 21.02
N VAL A 658 1.05 -6.97 22.13
CA VAL A 658 1.62 -7.19 23.47
C VAL A 658 0.55 -7.65 24.45
N GLU A 659 0.99 -8.32 25.54
CA GLU A 659 0.14 -8.80 26.62
C GLU A 659 -0.58 -7.67 27.39
#